data_32dac6e3822a0482a0241c629d9586d7
#
_entry.id   32dac6e3822a0482a0241c629d9586d7
#
_cell.length_a   1.000
_cell.length_b   1.000
_cell.length_c   1.000
_cell.angle_alpha   90.00
_cell.angle_beta   90.00
_cell.angle_gamma   90.00
#
_symmetry.space_group_name_H-M   'P 1'
#
loop_
_entity.id
_entity.type
_entity.pdbx_description
1 polymer ?
#
loop_
_entity_poly.entity_id
_entity_poly.type
_entity_poly.pdbx_seq_one_letter_code
_entity_poly.pdbx_strand_id
1 'polypeptide(L)'
;MYNTNGLKDDEVKESRKRYGSNSINEKNKNTFFNLFIETLGDPIIKILLIALAIKTIFLFRDFDYFETMGIVLAVLVASLISAISEYGSNKAFQRMQEESSRINVLVKRDGKTKEITIDEIVKNDILILAPGNKVPADGILIKGKLSVDESSLNGETKEVYKEYIDNISLATEKNRVYRGTTIYDGEALIFVTKIGMDTLYGKMAKVLTEEEDASPLKLRLTNLAKIISRIGYIAAILIAVAYLFSKIFIINNFNLTIIRETITLNKFFSLILEALTLAVSVLVMSVPEGLPMMITLVLSTNSKKMLKDNVLVRKMVGIETAGSLNILFTDKTGTLTKGKMEVSSIIDGNLNEYNDLYYTPDKLKTLISDSLLYNNESELEESSGKVVGGNLTDKALLSFVQRKKDNSVLIKDRILFNSKNKFAVTIIEKNNEKIKLIKGAPDIVIKNSTHYIDKDGKRRTLDKDKILNYVNSKADSGLRTIALAVSQSIYPTDSIRRNILLGVIFLKDDIRAEAKDGVSLIKSAGINIVMVTGDSKETATSIAREVGIITSNSDIVLSSSDLEKLSDNELKKIIPNLKVVSRALPEDKKRLVMLSKELGLVTGMTGDGVNDSIALKKADVSFAMGSGTEVSKEASDIVIIDDNILSISRAILYGRTTFKNIRKFIIFQLTVNISAIMLALIGPFIGVPSPITVLQMLWINMVMDTLAGLAFSYEVPRIEYMKEPPKKKEENIINKYMFNEIIATSMYTLIISLLFLKLPFIKYIVSSDHLMTAFFSLFIFIAVFNSFNARTHRLNILAHLKENKVFILIIIFIIIVQIIIIYSGITLFQTKPLYIKELIFILILSLSIIPFDFLRKYISKKLRGDFGV
;
A
#
# COMPACT_ATOMS: atom_id res chain seq x y z
N MET A 1 -10.85 45.16 -0.99
CA MET A 1 -9.41 45.05 -1.33
C MET A 1 -8.84 43.88 -0.57
N TYR A 2 -8.19 42.96 -1.25
CA TYR A 2 -7.47 41.85 -0.61
C TYR A 2 -6.05 42.31 -0.18
N ASN A 3 -5.58 41.77 0.95
CA ASN A 3 -4.24 42.09 1.45
C ASN A 3 -3.22 41.18 0.70
N THR A 4 -2.41 41.74 -0.20
CA THR A 4 -1.38 41.02 -0.95
C THR A 4 -0.26 40.41 -0.07
N ASN A 5 -0.18 40.78 1.21
CA ASN A 5 0.73 40.18 2.17
C ASN A 5 0.18 38.92 2.84
N GLY A 6 -1.09 38.55 2.57
CA GLY A 6 -1.74 37.40 3.19
C GLY A 6 -2.28 37.70 4.59
N LEU A 7 -2.94 36.72 5.19
CA LEU A 7 -3.56 36.82 6.51
C LEU A 7 -2.51 36.82 7.64
N LYS A 8 -2.80 37.52 8.74
CA LYS A 8 -2.07 37.38 9.99
C LYS A 8 -2.55 36.17 10.80
N ASP A 9 -1.76 35.68 11.73
CA ASP A 9 -2.06 34.45 12.48
C ASP A 9 -3.40 34.54 13.26
N ASP A 10 -3.81 35.71 13.74
CA ASP A 10 -5.10 35.90 14.40
C ASP A 10 -6.27 35.87 13.40
N GLU A 11 -6.10 36.43 12.22
CA GLU A 11 -7.08 36.39 11.13
C GLU A 11 -7.27 34.96 10.62
N VAL A 12 -6.21 34.14 10.60
CA VAL A 12 -6.25 32.71 10.27
C VAL A 12 -7.11 31.94 11.28
N LYS A 13 -6.92 32.22 12.59
CA LYS A 13 -7.73 31.61 13.67
C LYS A 13 -9.21 31.97 13.54
N GLU A 14 -9.50 33.22 13.25
CA GLU A 14 -10.87 33.72 13.08
C GLU A 14 -11.52 33.11 11.83
N SER A 15 -10.81 33.08 10.69
CA SER A 15 -11.30 32.47 9.45
C SER A 15 -11.58 30.97 9.65
N ARG A 16 -10.70 30.25 10.37
CA ARG A 16 -10.90 28.83 10.69
C ARG A 16 -12.12 28.60 11.60
N LYS A 17 -12.33 29.47 12.58
CA LYS A 17 -13.50 29.39 13.46
C LYS A 17 -14.81 29.64 12.70
N ARG A 18 -14.80 30.55 11.71
CA ARG A 18 -15.99 30.97 10.97
C ARG A 18 -16.32 30.04 9.78
N TYR A 19 -15.31 29.54 9.06
CA TYR A 19 -15.50 28.79 7.81
C TYR A 19 -15.04 27.34 7.89
N GLY A 20 -14.44 26.90 9.00
CA GLY A 20 -13.93 25.54 9.18
C GLY A 20 -12.55 25.30 8.57
N SER A 21 -12.22 24.03 8.37
CA SER A 21 -10.97 23.56 7.75
C SER A 21 -11.21 23.17 6.28
N ASN A 22 -10.12 23.11 5.49
CA ASN A 22 -10.18 22.68 4.09
C ASN A 22 -10.25 21.15 3.92
N SER A 23 -10.83 20.44 4.89
CA SER A 23 -11.04 18.98 4.84
C SER A 23 -12.29 18.63 4.05
N ILE A 24 -12.23 17.57 3.21
CA ILE A 24 -13.38 16.99 2.49
C ILE A 24 -13.95 15.79 3.25
N ASN A 25 -13.15 15.15 4.09
CA ASN A 25 -13.62 14.01 4.86
C ASN A 25 -14.71 14.47 5.84
N GLU A 26 -15.94 14.02 5.61
CA GLU A 26 -16.90 13.90 6.71
C GLU A 26 -16.21 13.01 7.75
N LYS A 27 -15.93 13.57 8.94
CA LYS A 27 -15.52 12.79 10.09
C LYS A 27 -16.57 11.69 10.23
N ASN A 28 -16.20 10.47 9.83
CA ASN A 28 -17.03 9.32 10.16
C ASN A 28 -17.27 9.40 11.67
N LYS A 29 -18.50 9.69 12.04
CA LYS A 29 -18.94 9.80 13.42
C LYS A 29 -19.09 8.40 14.05
N ASN A 30 -18.16 7.52 13.82
CA ASN A 30 -18.06 6.27 14.56
C ASN A 30 -17.51 6.59 15.94
N THR A 31 -18.37 7.20 16.74
CA THR A 31 -18.13 7.39 18.16
C THR A 31 -18.07 6.01 18.79
N PHE A 32 -17.21 5.81 19.78
CA PHE A 32 -17.13 4.56 20.55
C PHE A 32 -18.51 4.01 20.93
N PHE A 33 -19.41 4.87 21.33
CA PHE A 33 -20.77 4.50 21.73
C PHE A 33 -21.62 3.96 20.57
N ASN A 34 -21.47 4.51 19.37
CA ASN A 34 -22.18 3.99 18.20
C ASN A 34 -21.68 2.59 17.82
N LEU A 35 -20.35 2.37 17.86
CA LEU A 35 -19.77 1.06 17.65
C LEU A 35 -20.21 0.06 18.72
N PHE A 36 -20.29 0.47 19.97
CA PHE A 36 -20.78 -0.37 21.05
C PHE A 36 -22.24 -0.81 20.83
N ILE A 37 -23.12 0.11 20.41
CA ILE A 37 -24.52 -0.21 20.08
C ILE A 37 -24.59 -1.10 18.83
N GLU A 38 -23.76 -0.84 17.84
CA GLU A 38 -23.67 -1.66 16.62
C GLU A 38 -23.23 -3.08 16.94
N THR A 39 -22.26 -3.24 17.84
CA THR A 39 -21.82 -4.56 18.33
C THR A 39 -22.94 -5.29 19.08
N LEU A 40 -23.73 -4.61 19.89
CA LEU A 40 -24.93 -5.21 20.51
C LEU A 40 -25.98 -5.63 19.47
N GLY A 41 -25.93 -5.03 18.29
CA GLY A 41 -26.74 -5.39 17.12
C GLY A 41 -26.23 -6.61 16.35
N ASP A 42 -25.06 -7.19 16.70
CA ASP A 42 -24.53 -8.39 16.08
C ASP A 42 -25.53 -9.56 16.18
N PRO A 43 -25.76 -10.31 15.08
CA PRO A 43 -26.68 -11.45 15.08
C PRO A 43 -26.45 -12.47 16.18
N ILE A 44 -25.18 -12.70 16.55
CA ILE A 44 -24.80 -13.66 17.58
C ILE A 44 -25.19 -13.14 18.96
N ILE A 45 -24.87 -11.89 19.26
CA ILE A 45 -25.24 -11.22 20.51
C ILE A 45 -26.75 -11.13 20.63
N LYS A 46 -27.49 -10.85 19.57
CA LYS A 46 -28.96 -10.87 19.56
C LYS A 46 -29.53 -12.24 19.92
N ILE A 47 -28.96 -13.31 19.35
CA ILE A 47 -29.40 -14.68 19.67
C ILE A 47 -29.16 -14.98 21.16
N LEU A 48 -28.02 -14.57 21.69
CA LEU A 48 -27.66 -14.75 23.12
C LEU A 48 -28.61 -13.96 24.04
N LEU A 49 -28.94 -12.72 23.70
CA LEU A 49 -29.91 -11.89 24.40
C LEU A 49 -31.33 -12.47 24.33
N ILE A 50 -31.72 -13.04 23.18
CA ILE A 50 -33.02 -13.71 23.00
C ILE A 50 -33.06 -14.99 23.88
N ALA A 51 -32.00 -15.80 23.85
CA ALA A 51 -31.92 -16.99 24.70
C ALA A 51 -31.98 -16.63 26.20
N LEU A 52 -31.28 -15.55 26.59
CA LEU A 52 -31.32 -15.00 27.94
C LEU A 52 -32.74 -14.54 28.33
N ALA A 53 -33.41 -13.79 27.45
CA ALA A 53 -34.79 -13.35 27.69
C ALA A 53 -35.76 -14.53 27.84
N ILE A 54 -35.65 -15.54 26.98
CA ILE A 54 -36.43 -16.76 27.05
C ILE A 54 -36.17 -17.48 28.39
N LYS A 55 -34.88 -17.67 28.77
CA LYS A 55 -34.51 -18.29 30.06
C LYS A 55 -35.07 -17.51 31.22
N THR A 56 -35.04 -16.21 31.22
CA THR A 56 -35.56 -15.35 32.30
C THR A 56 -37.09 -15.47 32.40
N ILE A 57 -37.81 -15.57 31.29
CA ILE A 57 -39.28 -15.67 31.30
C ILE A 57 -39.75 -17.04 31.79
N PHE A 58 -39.09 -18.12 31.37
CA PHE A 58 -39.56 -19.49 31.66
C PHE A 58 -39.05 -20.08 32.98
N LEU A 59 -37.94 -19.58 33.54
CA LEU A 59 -37.30 -20.10 34.75
C LEU A 59 -37.51 -19.19 35.97
N PHE A 60 -38.57 -18.41 36.01
CA PHE A 60 -38.86 -17.48 37.13
C PHE A 60 -38.92 -18.13 38.53
N ARG A 61 -39.03 -19.45 38.59
CA ARG A 61 -39.16 -20.22 39.87
C ARG A 61 -37.82 -20.87 40.31
N ASP A 62 -36.90 -21.15 39.38
CA ASP A 62 -35.59 -21.77 39.61
C ASP A 62 -34.45 -20.90 39.00
N PHE A 63 -34.49 -19.59 39.31
CA PHE A 63 -33.62 -18.62 38.73
C PHE A 63 -32.22 -18.66 39.33
N ASP A 64 -31.23 -19.15 38.56
CA ASP A 64 -29.81 -19.02 38.93
C ASP A 64 -29.31 -17.63 38.60
N TYR A 65 -29.31 -16.75 39.61
CA TYR A 65 -28.86 -15.35 39.45
C TYR A 65 -27.40 -15.27 39.03
N PHE A 66 -26.55 -16.17 39.44
CA PHE A 66 -25.12 -16.13 39.13
C PHE A 66 -24.85 -16.49 37.66
N GLU A 67 -25.50 -17.54 37.15
CA GLU A 67 -25.32 -17.92 35.73
C GLU A 67 -25.91 -16.85 34.80
N THR A 68 -27.06 -16.33 35.12
CA THR A 68 -27.74 -15.30 34.32
C THR A 68 -26.98 -13.99 34.30
N MET A 69 -26.54 -13.52 35.50
CA MET A 69 -25.66 -12.33 35.59
C MET A 69 -24.34 -12.58 34.88
N GLY A 70 -23.79 -13.80 34.94
CA GLY A 70 -22.59 -14.17 34.21
C GLY A 70 -22.74 -14.01 32.70
N ILE A 71 -23.85 -14.43 32.12
CA ILE A 71 -24.14 -14.30 30.69
C ILE A 71 -24.33 -12.83 30.31
N VAL A 72 -25.08 -12.03 31.10
CA VAL A 72 -25.24 -10.60 30.86
C VAL A 72 -23.91 -9.88 30.89
N LEU A 73 -23.10 -10.16 31.94
CA LEU A 73 -21.78 -9.56 32.07
C LEU A 73 -20.85 -10.00 30.93
N ALA A 74 -20.93 -11.26 30.50
CA ALA A 74 -20.18 -11.76 29.36
C ALA A 74 -20.53 -11.01 28.08
N VAL A 75 -21.82 -10.82 27.79
CA VAL A 75 -22.28 -10.05 26.61
C VAL A 75 -21.80 -8.61 26.67
N LEU A 76 -21.92 -7.97 27.83
CA LEU A 76 -21.46 -6.57 28.01
C LEU A 76 -19.93 -6.46 27.83
N VAL A 77 -19.18 -7.37 28.47
CA VAL A 77 -17.71 -7.38 28.35
C VAL A 77 -17.29 -7.69 26.91
N ALA A 78 -17.94 -8.65 26.26
CA ALA A 78 -17.69 -8.99 24.84
C ALA A 78 -17.92 -7.78 23.94
N SER A 79 -19.09 -7.16 24.06
CA SER A 79 -19.43 -5.98 23.26
C SER A 79 -18.51 -4.79 23.53
N LEU A 80 -18.11 -4.61 24.80
CA LEU A 80 -17.19 -3.54 25.20
C LEU A 80 -15.78 -3.75 24.58
N ILE A 81 -15.25 -4.98 24.68
CA ILE A 81 -13.91 -5.28 24.14
C ILE A 81 -13.93 -5.23 22.63
N SER A 82 -14.97 -5.73 21.96
CA SER A 82 -15.13 -5.62 20.51
C SER A 82 -15.19 -4.16 20.07
N ALA A 83 -16.01 -3.33 20.73
CA ALA A 83 -16.11 -1.90 20.45
C ALA A 83 -14.78 -1.15 20.72
N ILE A 84 -14.06 -1.46 21.80
CA ILE A 84 -12.73 -0.90 22.09
C ILE A 84 -11.73 -1.27 21.00
N SER A 85 -11.76 -2.55 20.61
CA SER A 85 -10.88 -3.08 19.56
C SER A 85 -11.12 -2.40 18.23
N GLU A 86 -12.37 -2.31 17.80
CA GLU A 86 -12.76 -1.70 16.54
C GLU A 86 -12.52 -0.19 16.53
N TYR A 87 -12.88 0.51 17.62
CA TYR A 87 -12.60 1.93 17.79
C TYR A 87 -11.11 2.24 17.78
N GLY A 88 -10.30 1.44 18.51
CA GLY A 88 -8.85 1.58 18.54
C GLY A 88 -8.22 1.33 17.17
N SER A 89 -8.70 0.30 16.46
CA SER A 89 -8.29 -0.04 15.10
C SER A 89 -8.63 1.08 14.11
N ASN A 90 -9.87 1.55 14.10
CA ASN A 90 -10.33 2.63 13.23
C ASN A 90 -9.58 3.94 13.50
N LYS A 91 -9.34 4.28 14.77
CA LYS A 91 -8.58 5.47 15.17
C LYS A 91 -7.09 5.37 14.81
N ALA A 92 -6.49 4.19 14.95
CA ALA A 92 -5.11 3.96 14.50
C ALA A 92 -5.00 4.07 12.98
N PHE A 93 -5.95 3.53 12.25
CA PHE A 93 -6.05 3.65 10.80
C PHE A 93 -6.23 5.09 10.34
N GLN A 94 -7.17 5.84 10.94
CA GLN A 94 -7.39 7.26 10.63
C GLN A 94 -6.13 8.10 10.87
N ARG A 95 -5.45 7.91 12.02
CA ARG A 95 -4.19 8.63 12.30
C ARG A 95 -3.11 8.34 11.26
N MET A 96 -2.97 7.08 10.84
CA MET A 96 -2.01 6.72 9.81
C MET A 96 -2.38 7.30 8.44
N GLN A 97 -3.67 7.32 8.10
CA GLN A 97 -4.15 7.93 6.87
C GLN A 97 -3.93 9.44 6.87
N GLU A 98 -4.19 10.11 8.00
CA GLU A 98 -3.92 11.55 8.19
C GLU A 98 -2.42 11.85 8.08
N GLU A 99 -1.54 11.04 8.70
CA GLU A 99 -0.09 11.19 8.61
C GLU A 99 0.43 10.93 7.19
N SER A 100 -0.15 9.97 6.47
CA SER A 100 0.25 9.57 5.11
C SER A 100 -0.29 10.49 4.01
N SER A 101 -1.40 11.20 4.26
CA SER A 101 -2.07 12.08 3.30
C SER A 101 -1.73 13.56 3.47
N ARG A 102 -0.72 13.90 4.27
CA ARG A 102 -0.27 15.29 4.44
C ARG A 102 0.36 15.81 3.16
N ILE A 103 -0.46 16.48 2.36
CA ILE A 103 0.01 17.26 1.21
C ILE A 103 0.35 18.66 1.72
N ASN A 104 1.59 19.08 1.50
CA ASN A 104 2.04 20.40 1.87
C ASN A 104 1.82 21.38 0.72
N VAL A 105 1.45 22.59 1.06
CA VAL A 105 1.19 23.68 0.11
C VAL A 105 1.88 24.94 0.58
N LEU A 106 2.31 25.76 -0.38
CA LEU A 106 2.94 27.05 -0.08
C LEU A 106 1.87 28.14 0.04
N VAL A 107 1.84 28.82 1.16
CA VAL A 107 0.96 29.96 1.40
C VAL A 107 1.76 31.21 1.75
N LYS A 108 1.23 32.36 1.39
CA LYS A 108 1.74 33.66 1.80
C LYS A 108 0.93 34.18 2.97
N ARG A 109 1.52 34.26 4.16
CA ARG A 109 0.92 34.81 5.39
C ARG A 109 1.86 35.82 6.04
N ASP A 110 1.33 36.96 6.44
CA ASP A 110 2.10 38.05 7.06
C ASP A 110 3.34 38.45 6.25
N GLY A 111 3.21 38.51 4.91
CA GLY A 111 4.26 38.84 3.97
C GLY A 111 5.33 37.75 3.76
N LYS A 112 5.26 36.63 4.51
CA LYS A 112 6.23 35.49 4.43
C LYS A 112 5.59 34.29 3.76
N THR A 113 6.39 33.56 2.98
CA THR A 113 6.01 32.26 2.45
C THR A 113 6.18 31.21 3.53
N LYS A 114 5.11 30.47 3.84
CA LYS A 114 5.09 29.38 4.80
C LYS A 114 4.60 28.10 4.07
N GLU A 115 5.15 26.98 4.43
CA GLU A 115 4.64 25.67 4.01
C GLU A 115 3.68 25.16 5.07
N ILE A 116 2.45 24.83 4.67
CA ILE A 116 1.40 24.31 5.56
C ILE A 116 0.73 23.08 4.92
N THR A 117 0.03 22.29 5.74
CA THR A 117 -0.76 21.18 5.20
C THR A 117 -2.04 21.68 4.53
N ILE A 118 -2.55 20.90 3.57
CA ILE A 118 -3.75 21.25 2.78
C ILE A 118 -4.97 21.56 3.69
N ASP A 119 -5.09 20.87 4.82
CA ASP A 119 -6.17 21.03 5.78
C ASP A 119 -6.07 22.33 6.61
N GLU A 120 -4.88 22.93 6.64
CA GLU A 120 -4.61 24.18 7.36
C GLU A 120 -4.95 25.42 6.55
N ILE A 121 -5.28 25.25 5.26
CA ILE A 121 -5.76 26.34 4.40
C ILE A 121 -7.08 26.86 4.96
N VAL A 122 -7.19 28.19 5.00
CA VAL A 122 -8.42 28.87 5.39
C VAL A 122 -8.91 29.77 4.25
N LYS A 123 -10.18 30.13 4.29
CA LYS A 123 -10.74 31.09 3.34
C LYS A 123 -10.01 32.42 3.46
N ASN A 124 -9.72 33.06 2.31
CA ASN A 124 -8.94 34.29 2.14
C ASN A 124 -7.41 34.11 2.27
N ASP A 125 -6.89 32.90 2.36
CA ASP A 125 -5.44 32.65 2.22
C ASP A 125 -4.95 32.99 0.79
N ILE A 126 -3.65 33.26 0.66
CA ILE A 126 -2.98 33.41 -0.63
C ILE A 126 -2.08 32.21 -0.85
N LEU A 127 -2.38 31.41 -1.86
CA LEU A 127 -1.61 30.24 -2.28
C LEU A 127 -0.60 30.60 -3.34
N ILE A 128 0.56 29.93 -3.31
CA ILE A 128 1.58 29.97 -4.37
C ILE A 128 1.51 28.64 -5.09
N LEU A 129 1.18 28.66 -6.38
CA LEU A 129 1.05 27.45 -7.18
C LEU A 129 2.02 27.46 -8.35
N ALA A 130 2.58 26.29 -8.66
CA ALA A 130 3.59 26.05 -9.69
C ALA A 130 3.24 24.79 -10.51
N PRO A 131 3.89 24.54 -11.65
CA PRO A 131 3.66 23.37 -12.47
C PRO A 131 3.77 22.05 -11.68
N GLY A 132 2.83 21.13 -11.93
CA GLY A 132 2.74 19.87 -11.21
C GLY A 132 2.02 19.94 -9.86
N ASN A 133 1.69 21.13 -9.34
CA ASN A 133 0.85 21.26 -8.18
C ASN A 133 -0.60 20.98 -8.51
N LYS A 134 -1.31 20.39 -7.55
CA LYS A 134 -2.76 20.30 -7.56
C LYS A 134 -3.35 21.50 -6.82
N VAL A 135 -4.37 22.12 -7.39
CA VAL A 135 -5.07 23.24 -6.76
C VAL A 135 -5.78 22.75 -5.49
N PRO A 136 -5.43 23.25 -4.29
CA PRO A 136 -5.89 22.66 -3.04
C PRO A 136 -7.24 23.22 -2.55
N ALA A 137 -7.68 24.35 -3.11
CA ALA A 137 -8.94 25.03 -2.77
C ALA A 137 -9.43 25.86 -3.96
N ASP A 138 -10.73 26.19 -4.02
CA ASP A 138 -11.23 27.06 -5.08
C ASP A 138 -10.75 28.50 -4.84
N GLY A 139 -10.23 29.13 -5.90
CA GLY A 139 -9.66 30.47 -5.80
C GLY A 139 -9.70 31.27 -7.08
N ILE A 140 -9.19 32.49 -7.00
CA ILE A 140 -9.09 33.45 -8.09
C ILE A 140 -7.62 33.84 -8.23
N LEU A 141 -7.14 33.88 -9.48
CA LEU A 141 -5.78 34.34 -9.78
C LEU A 141 -5.68 35.84 -9.53
N ILE A 142 -4.72 36.22 -8.68
CA ILE A 142 -4.44 37.63 -8.36
C ILE A 142 -3.09 38.09 -8.91
N LYS A 143 -2.22 37.14 -9.36
CA LYS A 143 -0.96 37.44 -10.02
C LYS A 143 -0.51 36.21 -10.83
N GLY A 144 0.08 36.41 -12.01
CA GLY A 144 0.62 35.35 -12.86
C GLY A 144 -0.36 34.82 -13.90
N LYS A 145 0.01 33.72 -14.56
CA LYS A 145 -0.79 32.99 -15.55
C LYS A 145 -0.59 31.50 -15.35
N LEU A 146 -1.62 30.72 -15.57
CA LEU A 146 -1.57 29.26 -15.45
C LEU A 146 -2.19 28.59 -16.67
N SER A 147 -1.63 27.44 -17.07
CA SER A 147 -2.32 26.43 -17.85
C SER A 147 -2.74 25.30 -16.91
N VAL A 148 -4.04 25.00 -16.87
CA VAL A 148 -4.66 24.11 -15.89
C VAL A 148 -5.41 22.99 -16.60
N ASP A 149 -5.25 21.77 -16.11
CA ASP A 149 -6.07 20.62 -16.47
C ASP A 149 -7.32 20.56 -15.56
N GLU A 150 -8.48 20.73 -16.15
CA GLU A 150 -9.77 20.64 -15.48
C GLU A 150 -10.48 19.29 -15.72
N SER A 151 -9.80 18.29 -16.30
CA SER A 151 -10.38 16.97 -16.59
C SER A 151 -10.95 16.25 -15.37
N SER A 152 -10.41 16.53 -14.21
CA SER A 152 -10.91 16.01 -12.92
C SER A 152 -12.32 16.53 -12.55
N LEU A 153 -12.79 17.59 -13.19
CA LEU A 153 -14.09 18.25 -12.95
C LEU A 153 -15.08 18.06 -14.09
N ASN A 154 -14.63 18.14 -15.32
CA ASN A 154 -15.49 18.12 -16.51
C ASN A 154 -15.27 16.90 -17.42
N GLY A 155 -14.27 16.06 -17.12
CA GLY A 155 -13.91 14.87 -17.90
C GLY A 155 -13.19 15.16 -19.23
N GLU A 156 -13.00 16.42 -19.61
CA GLU A 156 -12.31 16.81 -20.84
C GLU A 156 -10.83 17.10 -20.60
N THR A 157 -9.95 16.39 -21.27
CA THR A 157 -8.49 16.57 -21.20
C THR A 157 -8.03 17.75 -22.06
N LYS A 158 -8.55 18.94 -21.82
CA LYS A 158 -8.17 20.15 -22.52
C LYS A 158 -7.50 21.13 -21.58
N GLU A 159 -6.32 21.61 -21.97
CA GLU A 159 -5.66 22.69 -21.23
C GLU A 159 -6.48 23.97 -21.29
N VAL A 160 -6.75 24.52 -20.10
CA VAL A 160 -7.48 25.77 -19.93
C VAL A 160 -6.52 26.86 -19.43
N TYR A 161 -6.37 27.92 -20.20
CA TYR A 161 -5.55 29.05 -19.81
C TYR A 161 -6.28 29.97 -18.87
N LYS A 162 -5.64 30.30 -17.74
CA LYS A 162 -6.16 31.18 -16.68
C LYS A 162 -5.24 32.41 -16.55
N GLU A 163 -5.87 33.57 -16.40
CA GLU A 163 -5.18 34.85 -16.27
C GLU A 163 -5.58 35.54 -14.95
N TYR A 164 -4.69 36.37 -14.43
CA TYR A 164 -4.97 37.15 -13.23
C TYR A 164 -5.98 38.28 -13.44
N ILE A 165 -6.58 38.71 -12.36
CA ILE A 165 -7.48 39.89 -12.35
C ILE A 165 -7.23 40.75 -11.13
N ASP A 166 -7.17 42.06 -11.28
CA ASP A 166 -6.93 42.96 -10.15
C ASP A 166 -8.15 43.11 -9.26
N ASN A 167 -9.35 43.08 -9.85
CA ASN A 167 -10.60 43.19 -9.08
C ASN A 167 -11.34 41.85 -8.99
N ILE A 168 -11.22 41.18 -7.84
CA ILE A 168 -11.82 39.86 -7.56
C ILE A 168 -13.32 39.82 -7.81
N SER A 169 -14.04 40.94 -7.59
CA SER A 169 -15.50 40.99 -7.79
C SER A 169 -15.93 40.87 -9.24
N LEU A 170 -15.03 41.10 -10.18
CA LEU A 170 -15.26 40.99 -11.63
C LEU A 170 -14.72 39.66 -12.21
N ALA A 171 -14.28 38.72 -11.37
CA ALA A 171 -13.68 37.47 -11.80
C ALA A 171 -14.65 36.58 -12.59
N THR A 172 -14.24 36.22 -13.78
CA THR A 172 -14.91 35.28 -14.70
C THR A 172 -14.28 33.88 -14.59
N GLU A 173 -14.77 32.91 -15.34
CA GLU A 173 -14.21 31.57 -15.40
C GLU A 173 -12.73 31.55 -15.84
N LYS A 174 -12.27 32.52 -16.61
CA LYS A 174 -10.85 32.64 -17.02
C LYS A 174 -9.91 33.01 -15.86
N ASN A 175 -10.46 33.50 -14.75
CA ASN A 175 -9.68 33.94 -13.61
C ASN A 175 -9.80 32.97 -12.43
N ARG A 176 -10.66 31.94 -12.52
CA ARG A 176 -10.97 31.00 -11.46
C ARG A 176 -10.21 29.69 -11.64
N VAL A 177 -9.74 29.15 -10.53
CA VAL A 177 -9.20 27.80 -10.43
C VAL A 177 -9.97 27.03 -9.37
N TYR A 178 -10.10 25.75 -9.61
CA TYR A 178 -10.94 24.88 -8.81
C TYR A 178 -10.12 23.79 -8.14
N ARG A 179 -10.50 23.44 -6.91
CA ARG A 179 -9.88 22.34 -6.20
C ARG A 179 -9.88 21.07 -7.01
N GLY A 180 -8.74 20.37 -7.01
CA GLY A 180 -8.60 19.09 -7.68
C GLY A 180 -8.08 19.19 -9.11
N THR A 181 -8.03 20.40 -9.69
CA THR A 181 -7.41 20.63 -11.00
C THR A 181 -5.88 20.66 -10.88
N THR A 182 -5.18 20.38 -11.98
CA THR A 182 -3.71 20.26 -11.99
C THR A 182 -3.10 21.35 -12.83
N ILE A 183 -2.00 21.94 -12.36
CA ILE A 183 -1.27 22.97 -13.10
C ILE A 183 -0.28 22.31 -14.03
N TYR A 184 -0.44 22.53 -15.34
CA TYR A 184 0.49 22.05 -16.36
C TYR A 184 1.68 23.00 -16.53
N ASP A 185 1.40 24.31 -16.56
CA ASP A 185 2.43 25.33 -16.82
C ASP A 185 2.06 26.65 -16.16
N GLY A 186 3.10 27.46 -15.87
CA GLY A 186 2.98 28.79 -15.28
C GLY A 186 3.03 28.79 -13.76
N GLU A 187 3.22 29.98 -13.21
CA GLU A 187 3.22 30.24 -11.76
C GLU A 187 2.22 31.35 -11.42
N ALA A 188 1.49 31.20 -10.33
CA ALA A 188 0.51 32.19 -9.92
C ALA A 188 0.30 32.28 -8.41
N LEU A 189 -0.16 33.47 -7.98
CA LEU A 189 -0.74 33.68 -6.66
C LEU A 189 -2.26 33.60 -6.77
N ILE A 190 -2.85 32.83 -5.88
CA ILE A 190 -4.30 32.56 -5.87
C ILE A 190 -4.89 32.98 -4.53
N PHE A 191 -5.97 33.74 -4.58
CA PHE A 191 -6.79 34.13 -3.45
C PHE A 191 -7.89 33.08 -3.23
N VAL A 192 -7.89 32.41 -2.07
CA VAL A 192 -8.82 31.34 -1.72
C VAL A 192 -10.22 31.88 -1.44
N THR A 193 -11.21 31.40 -2.19
CA THR A 193 -12.61 31.84 -2.07
C THR A 193 -13.49 30.80 -1.40
N LYS A 194 -13.25 29.50 -1.61
CA LYS A 194 -13.99 28.39 -1.00
C LYS A 194 -13.04 27.29 -0.57
N ILE A 195 -13.39 26.64 0.54
CA ILE A 195 -12.62 25.57 1.16
C ILE A 195 -13.48 24.33 1.45
N GLY A 196 -12.85 23.18 1.60
CA GLY A 196 -13.48 21.93 2.03
C GLY A 196 -14.68 21.53 1.18
N MET A 197 -15.79 21.22 1.83
CA MET A 197 -17.04 20.78 1.18
C MET A 197 -17.75 21.88 0.37
N ASP A 198 -17.41 23.16 0.56
CA ASP A 198 -17.97 24.26 -0.20
C ASP A 198 -17.34 24.43 -1.58
N THR A 199 -16.17 23.80 -1.84
CA THR A 199 -15.52 23.77 -3.15
C THR A 199 -16.37 23.03 -4.18
N LEU A 200 -16.14 23.28 -5.47
CA LEU A 200 -16.82 22.55 -6.53
C LEU A 200 -16.55 21.05 -6.42
N TYR A 201 -15.30 20.68 -6.21
CA TYR A 201 -14.88 19.30 -5.98
C TYR A 201 -15.53 18.67 -4.73
N GLY A 202 -15.61 19.41 -3.62
CA GLY A 202 -16.25 18.91 -2.40
C GLY A 202 -17.75 18.60 -2.59
N LYS A 203 -18.45 19.42 -3.39
CA LYS A 203 -19.86 19.17 -3.75
C LYS A 203 -20.02 17.94 -4.64
N MET A 204 -19.09 17.73 -5.58
CA MET A 204 -19.09 16.55 -6.45
C MET A 204 -18.70 15.27 -5.69
N ALA A 205 -17.73 15.34 -4.77
CA ALA A 205 -17.32 14.22 -3.93
C ALA A 205 -18.46 13.64 -3.09
N LYS A 206 -19.40 14.48 -2.68
CA LYS A 206 -20.61 14.03 -1.95
C LYS A 206 -21.54 13.15 -2.81
N VAL A 207 -21.49 13.30 -4.13
CA VAL A 207 -22.31 12.54 -5.09
C VAL A 207 -21.60 11.29 -5.60
N LEU A 208 -20.26 11.29 -5.56
CA LEU A 208 -19.39 10.27 -6.14
C LEU A 208 -18.66 9.45 -5.06
N THR A 209 -19.36 8.96 -4.04
CA THR A 209 -18.87 7.83 -3.23
C THR A 209 -18.98 6.56 -4.07
N GLU A 210 -18.06 6.41 -5.04
CA GLU A 210 -17.83 5.13 -5.68
C GLU A 210 -17.28 4.17 -4.62
N GLU A 211 -17.96 3.03 -4.44
CA GLU A 211 -17.47 1.94 -3.61
C GLU A 211 -16.12 1.48 -4.18
N GLU A 212 -15.05 1.58 -3.39
CA GLU A 212 -13.75 1.01 -3.77
C GLU A 212 -13.88 -0.50 -3.90
N ASP A 213 -13.34 -1.08 -4.96
CA ASP A 213 -13.26 -2.54 -5.15
C ASP A 213 -12.64 -3.20 -3.91
N ALA A 214 -13.30 -4.23 -3.36
CA ALA A 214 -12.80 -4.93 -2.19
C ALA A 214 -11.45 -5.59 -2.49
N SER A 215 -10.48 -5.47 -1.58
CA SER A 215 -9.15 -6.09 -1.75
C SER A 215 -9.24 -7.61 -1.88
N PRO A 216 -8.27 -8.25 -2.58
CA PRO A 216 -8.20 -9.70 -2.68
C PRO A 216 -8.23 -10.40 -1.32
N LEU A 217 -7.55 -9.86 -0.31
CA LEU A 217 -7.56 -10.40 1.05
C LEU A 217 -8.94 -10.26 1.70
N LYS A 218 -9.58 -9.11 1.58
CA LYS A 218 -10.93 -8.88 2.14
C LYS A 218 -11.93 -9.87 1.55
N LEU A 219 -11.90 -10.13 0.24
CA LEU A 219 -12.74 -11.12 -0.43
C LEU A 219 -12.47 -12.54 0.10
N ARG A 220 -11.21 -12.92 0.21
CA ARG A 220 -10.79 -14.24 0.74
C ARG A 220 -11.24 -14.44 2.18
N LEU A 221 -11.08 -13.41 3.03
CA LEU A 221 -11.47 -13.44 4.45
C LEU A 221 -12.98 -13.50 4.63
N THR A 222 -13.74 -12.74 3.82
CA THR A 222 -15.19 -12.80 3.82
C THR A 222 -15.68 -14.20 3.44
N ASN A 223 -15.06 -14.84 2.45
CA ASN A 223 -15.38 -16.23 2.08
C ASN A 223 -15.03 -17.21 3.20
N LEU A 224 -13.88 -17.03 3.87
CA LEU A 224 -13.49 -17.84 5.03
C LEU A 224 -14.50 -17.68 6.18
N ALA A 225 -14.88 -16.44 6.50
CA ALA A 225 -15.86 -16.16 7.56
C ALA A 225 -17.20 -16.83 7.26
N LYS A 226 -17.69 -16.79 6.01
CA LYS A 226 -18.92 -17.50 5.59
C LYS A 226 -18.82 -19.01 5.79
N ILE A 227 -17.67 -19.63 5.48
CA ILE A 227 -17.46 -21.07 5.68
C ILE A 227 -17.48 -21.40 7.17
N ILE A 228 -16.75 -20.63 7.99
CA ILE A 228 -16.68 -20.83 9.44
C ILE A 228 -18.07 -20.67 10.08
N SER A 229 -18.83 -19.64 9.70
CA SER A 229 -20.19 -19.43 10.21
C SER A 229 -21.11 -20.61 9.87
N ARG A 230 -21.02 -21.16 8.66
CA ARG A 230 -21.79 -22.35 8.28
C ARG A 230 -21.45 -23.56 9.15
N ILE A 231 -20.15 -23.78 9.39
CA ILE A 231 -19.68 -24.86 10.28
C ILE A 231 -20.21 -24.63 11.69
N GLY A 232 -20.19 -23.40 12.19
CA GLY A 232 -20.71 -23.01 13.50
C GLY A 232 -22.21 -23.29 13.63
N TYR A 233 -23.03 -22.92 12.65
CA TYR A 233 -24.47 -23.23 12.67
C TYR A 233 -24.77 -24.72 12.65
N ILE A 234 -24.06 -25.50 11.84
CA ILE A 234 -24.22 -26.96 11.78
C ILE A 234 -23.80 -27.57 13.13
N ALA A 235 -22.67 -27.14 13.70
CA ALA A 235 -22.20 -27.62 14.98
C ALA A 235 -23.18 -27.29 16.12
N ALA A 236 -23.74 -26.08 16.14
CA ALA A 236 -24.72 -25.66 17.13
C ALA A 236 -25.98 -26.53 17.11
N ILE A 237 -26.50 -26.84 15.91
CA ILE A 237 -27.66 -27.75 15.74
C ILE A 237 -27.28 -29.16 16.22
N LEU A 238 -26.12 -29.67 15.80
CA LEU A 238 -25.67 -31.01 16.20
C LEU A 238 -25.50 -31.13 17.71
N ILE A 239 -24.98 -30.11 18.38
CA ILE A 239 -24.79 -30.11 19.84
C ILE A 239 -26.10 -30.05 20.56
N ALA A 240 -27.07 -29.23 20.12
CA ALA A 240 -28.40 -29.22 20.70
C ALA A 240 -29.07 -30.59 20.59
N VAL A 241 -29.01 -31.23 19.43
CA VAL A 241 -29.53 -32.58 19.20
C VAL A 241 -28.80 -33.62 20.06
N ALA A 242 -27.47 -33.59 20.11
CA ALA A 242 -26.64 -34.48 20.89
C ALA A 242 -26.94 -34.37 22.39
N TYR A 243 -27.11 -33.15 22.89
CA TYR A 243 -27.47 -32.90 24.28
C TYR A 243 -28.84 -33.45 24.61
N LEU A 244 -29.87 -33.14 23.82
CA LEU A 244 -31.23 -33.67 24.03
C LEU A 244 -31.24 -35.17 23.91
N PHE A 245 -30.57 -35.76 22.95
CA PHE A 245 -30.44 -37.20 22.79
C PHE A 245 -29.82 -37.88 24.01
N SER A 246 -28.71 -37.30 24.50
CA SER A 246 -28.04 -37.83 25.70
C SER A 246 -28.91 -37.74 26.93
N LYS A 247 -29.58 -36.62 27.19
CA LYS A 247 -30.42 -36.41 28.36
C LYS A 247 -31.74 -37.19 28.33
N ILE A 248 -32.33 -37.36 27.15
CA ILE A 248 -33.62 -38.06 27.01
C ILE A 248 -33.44 -39.58 26.92
N PHE A 249 -32.44 -40.02 26.11
CA PHE A 249 -32.33 -41.45 25.80
C PHE A 249 -31.23 -42.16 26.55
N ILE A 250 -29.97 -41.58 26.55
CA ILE A 250 -28.81 -42.28 27.16
C ILE A 250 -28.95 -42.37 28.66
N ILE A 251 -29.27 -41.26 29.34
CA ILE A 251 -29.37 -41.22 30.81
C ILE A 251 -30.50 -42.11 31.31
N ASN A 252 -31.56 -42.26 30.53
CA ASN A 252 -32.70 -43.12 30.86
C ASN A 252 -32.58 -44.55 30.29
N ASN A 253 -31.38 -44.98 29.89
CA ASN A 253 -31.03 -46.31 29.39
C ASN A 253 -31.97 -46.80 28.23
N PHE A 254 -32.45 -45.87 27.37
CA PHE A 254 -33.40 -46.13 26.28
C PHE A 254 -34.75 -46.76 26.75
N ASN A 255 -35.07 -46.66 28.07
CA ASN A 255 -36.30 -47.19 28.61
C ASN A 255 -37.45 -46.18 28.49
N LEU A 256 -38.42 -46.47 27.60
CA LEU A 256 -39.54 -45.57 27.31
C LEU A 256 -40.42 -45.28 28.51
N THR A 257 -40.58 -46.23 29.45
CA THR A 257 -41.35 -46.06 30.67
C THR A 257 -40.68 -45.05 31.60
N ILE A 258 -39.39 -45.19 31.82
CA ILE A 258 -38.57 -44.22 32.60
C ILE A 258 -38.58 -42.84 31.96
N ILE A 259 -38.46 -42.77 30.62
CA ILE A 259 -38.51 -41.52 29.87
C ILE A 259 -39.83 -40.79 30.11
N ARG A 260 -40.96 -41.51 30.04
CA ARG A 260 -42.32 -40.97 30.23
C ARG A 260 -42.56 -40.48 31.68
N GLU A 261 -42.00 -41.13 32.64
CA GLU A 261 -42.12 -40.76 34.06
C GLU A 261 -41.21 -39.62 34.47
N THR A 262 -40.00 -39.55 33.89
CA THR A 262 -38.98 -38.57 34.29
C THR A 262 -39.05 -37.26 33.50
N ILE A 263 -39.56 -37.29 32.27
CA ILE A 263 -39.64 -36.12 31.39
C ILE A 263 -41.06 -35.54 31.42
N THR A 264 -41.32 -34.75 32.45
CA THR A 264 -42.50 -33.88 32.50
C THR A 264 -42.40 -32.75 31.47
N LEU A 265 -43.52 -32.12 31.12
CA LEU A 265 -43.57 -31.03 30.15
C LEU A 265 -42.61 -29.88 30.54
N ASN A 266 -42.58 -29.51 31.84
CA ASN A 266 -41.68 -28.47 32.36
C ASN A 266 -40.20 -28.90 32.26
N LYS A 267 -39.86 -30.15 32.49
CA LYS A 267 -38.50 -30.64 32.37
C LYS A 267 -38.06 -30.72 30.94
N PHE A 268 -38.96 -31.03 30.01
CA PHE A 268 -38.68 -31.00 28.56
C PHE A 268 -38.36 -29.58 28.06
N PHE A 269 -39.13 -28.57 28.50
CA PHE A 269 -38.85 -27.18 28.21
C PHE A 269 -37.49 -26.72 28.81
N SER A 270 -37.15 -27.14 30.03
CA SER A 270 -35.84 -26.86 30.63
C SER A 270 -34.71 -27.47 29.82
N LEU A 271 -34.85 -28.72 29.37
CA LEU A 271 -33.84 -29.38 28.51
C LEU A 271 -33.66 -28.68 27.15
N ILE A 272 -34.73 -28.18 26.54
CA ILE A 272 -34.65 -27.39 25.31
C ILE A 272 -33.89 -26.08 25.54
N LEU A 273 -34.13 -25.38 26.64
CA LEU A 273 -33.45 -24.15 26.99
C LEU A 273 -31.95 -24.36 27.25
N GLU A 274 -31.60 -25.45 27.95
CA GLU A 274 -30.20 -25.85 28.18
C GLU A 274 -29.52 -26.19 26.84
N ALA A 275 -30.19 -26.96 25.96
CA ALA A 275 -29.70 -27.28 24.61
C ALA A 275 -29.49 -26.03 23.78
N LEU A 276 -30.43 -25.07 23.84
CA LEU A 276 -30.31 -23.78 23.13
C LEU A 276 -29.13 -22.96 23.67
N THR A 277 -28.95 -22.93 25.01
CA THR A 277 -27.81 -22.25 25.64
C THR A 277 -26.48 -22.84 25.19
N LEU A 278 -26.36 -24.15 25.10
CA LEU A 278 -25.19 -24.87 24.61
C LEU A 278 -24.96 -24.55 23.09
N ALA A 279 -26.04 -24.56 22.29
CA ALA A 279 -25.94 -24.22 20.87
C ALA A 279 -25.43 -22.79 20.64
N VAL A 280 -25.93 -21.83 21.42
CA VAL A 280 -25.47 -20.45 21.37
C VAL A 280 -24.01 -20.33 21.83
N SER A 281 -23.62 -21.04 22.88
CA SER A 281 -22.23 -21.08 23.34
C SER A 281 -21.29 -21.54 22.23
N VAL A 282 -21.67 -22.55 21.46
CA VAL A 282 -20.89 -23.06 20.33
C VAL A 282 -20.85 -22.09 19.16
N LEU A 283 -21.92 -21.36 18.89
CA LEU A 283 -21.90 -20.29 17.91
C LEU A 283 -20.86 -19.22 18.27
N VAL A 284 -20.84 -18.79 19.54
CA VAL A 284 -19.83 -17.84 20.03
C VAL A 284 -18.42 -18.44 19.90
N MET A 285 -18.22 -19.72 20.20
CA MET A 285 -16.93 -20.41 20.04
C MET A 285 -16.47 -20.48 18.58
N SER A 286 -17.40 -20.52 17.62
CA SER A 286 -17.08 -20.70 16.21
C SER A 286 -16.64 -19.43 15.51
N VAL A 287 -17.00 -18.24 15.99
CA VAL A 287 -16.73 -16.96 15.34
C VAL A 287 -15.32 -16.47 15.64
N PRO A 288 -14.49 -16.21 14.61
CA PRO A 288 -13.13 -15.72 14.79
C PRO A 288 -13.11 -14.20 15.02
N GLU A 289 -13.51 -13.73 16.20
CA GLU A 289 -13.62 -12.30 16.53
C GLU A 289 -12.26 -11.56 16.48
N GLY A 290 -11.16 -12.24 16.76
CA GLY A 290 -9.82 -11.67 16.70
C GLY A 290 -9.28 -11.38 15.30
N LEU A 291 -9.88 -11.93 14.24
CA LEU A 291 -9.35 -11.87 12.88
C LEU A 291 -9.34 -10.45 12.27
N PRO A 292 -10.40 -9.65 12.32
CA PRO A 292 -10.39 -8.28 11.79
C PRO A 292 -9.36 -7.39 12.49
N MET A 293 -9.28 -7.49 13.80
CA MET A 293 -8.31 -6.73 14.59
C MET A 293 -6.87 -7.12 14.25
N MET A 294 -6.60 -8.43 14.14
CA MET A 294 -5.27 -8.94 13.77
C MET A 294 -4.82 -8.38 12.41
N ILE A 295 -5.71 -8.35 11.41
CA ILE A 295 -5.41 -7.82 10.08
C ILE A 295 -4.97 -6.38 10.18
N THR A 296 -5.73 -5.55 10.89
CA THR A 296 -5.40 -4.13 11.07
C THR A 296 -4.08 -3.93 11.81
N LEU A 297 -3.81 -4.73 12.84
CA LEU A 297 -2.55 -4.70 13.59
C LEU A 297 -1.35 -5.08 12.71
N VAL A 298 -1.48 -6.14 11.89
CA VAL A 298 -0.41 -6.56 10.97
C VAL A 298 -0.14 -5.49 9.93
N LEU A 299 -1.18 -4.96 9.30
CA LEU A 299 -1.05 -3.90 8.28
C LEU A 299 -0.44 -2.63 8.88
N SER A 300 -0.91 -2.19 10.06
CA SER A 300 -0.39 -1.02 10.77
C SER A 300 1.08 -1.20 11.17
N THR A 301 1.44 -2.35 11.74
CA THR A 301 2.81 -2.64 12.15
C THR A 301 3.76 -2.69 10.96
N ASN A 302 3.34 -3.34 9.85
CA ASN A 302 4.15 -3.42 8.64
C ASN A 302 4.26 -2.07 7.94
N SER A 303 3.21 -1.25 7.89
CA SER A 303 3.28 0.09 7.31
C SER A 303 4.32 0.97 8.02
N LYS A 304 4.41 0.92 9.36
CA LYS A 304 5.45 1.63 10.12
C LYS A 304 6.87 1.13 9.79
N LYS A 305 7.03 -0.18 9.56
CA LYS A 305 8.33 -0.75 9.15
C LYS A 305 8.66 -0.35 7.71
N MET A 306 7.67 -0.38 6.80
CA MET A 306 7.82 0.01 5.40
C MET A 306 8.26 1.47 5.25
N LEU A 307 7.75 2.38 6.09
CA LEU A 307 8.18 3.78 6.07
C LEU A 307 9.67 3.93 6.36
N LYS A 308 10.25 3.09 7.24
CA LYS A 308 11.70 3.08 7.50
C LYS A 308 12.51 2.58 6.30
N ASP A 309 11.88 1.81 5.43
CA ASP A 309 12.45 1.27 4.20
C ASP A 309 12.06 2.11 2.96
N ASN A 310 11.77 3.40 3.14
CA ASN A 310 11.41 4.36 2.10
C ASN A 310 10.10 4.04 1.35
N VAL A 311 9.20 3.30 1.97
CA VAL A 311 7.90 2.92 1.40
C VAL A 311 6.78 3.52 2.24
N LEU A 312 6.15 4.58 1.76
CA LEU A 312 5.03 5.24 2.42
C LEU A 312 3.71 4.65 1.94
N VAL A 313 2.99 4.02 2.85
CA VAL A 313 1.68 3.42 2.55
C VAL A 313 0.59 4.48 2.72
N ARG A 314 -0.17 4.73 1.67
CA ARG A 314 -1.34 5.64 1.68
C ARG A 314 -2.64 4.88 1.89
N LYS A 315 -2.77 3.70 1.26
CA LYS A 315 -3.91 2.80 1.47
C LYS A 315 -3.40 1.45 1.97
N MET A 316 -3.94 1.01 3.11
CA MET A 316 -3.50 -0.25 3.75
C MET A 316 -3.70 -1.47 2.87
N VAL A 317 -4.75 -1.45 2.04
CA VAL A 317 -5.06 -2.49 1.04
C VAL A 317 -3.89 -2.71 0.08
N GLY A 318 -3.15 -1.64 -0.27
CA GLY A 318 -1.99 -1.70 -1.16
C GLY A 318 -0.87 -2.63 -0.65
N ILE A 319 -0.68 -2.75 0.68
CA ILE A 319 0.35 -3.63 1.25
C ILE A 319 0.09 -5.08 0.86
N GLU A 320 -1.12 -5.55 1.10
CA GLU A 320 -1.50 -6.94 0.83
C GLU A 320 -1.52 -7.23 -0.66
N THR A 321 -2.08 -6.31 -1.44
CA THR A 321 -2.19 -6.46 -2.89
C THR A 321 -0.82 -6.51 -3.55
N ALA A 322 0.16 -5.71 -3.05
CA ALA A 322 1.56 -5.79 -3.50
C ALA A 322 2.15 -7.19 -3.31
N GLY A 323 1.83 -7.87 -2.20
CA GLY A 323 2.27 -9.25 -1.94
C GLY A 323 1.71 -10.30 -2.91
N SER A 324 0.57 -10.02 -3.51
CA SER A 324 -0.13 -10.91 -4.47
C SER A 324 0.16 -10.58 -5.94
N LEU A 325 1.03 -9.59 -6.22
CA LEU A 325 1.31 -9.06 -7.55
C LEU A 325 1.75 -10.14 -8.54
N ASN A 326 1.13 -10.17 -9.75
CA ASN A 326 1.48 -11.07 -10.84
C ASN A 326 2.24 -10.35 -11.97
N ILE A 327 1.85 -9.10 -12.26
CA ILE A 327 2.45 -8.29 -13.31
C ILE A 327 2.64 -6.86 -12.82
N LEU A 328 3.80 -6.28 -13.09
CA LEU A 328 4.15 -4.89 -12.77
C LEU A 328 4.43 -4.12 -14.05
N PHE A 329 3.61 -3.15 -14.37
CA PHE A 329 3.90 -2.14 -15.38
C PHE A 329 4.72 -1.04 -14.73
N THR A 330 5.94 -0.83 -15.21
CA THR A 330 6.85 0.18 -14.66
C THR A 330 7.20 1.23 -15.69
N ASP A 331 7.18 2.50 -15.26
CA ASP A 331 7.77 3.55 -16.10
C ASP A 331 9.30 3.41 -16.08
N LYS A 332 9.94 3.95 -17.10
CA LYS A 332 11.40 4.02 -17.20
C LYS A 332 11.95 5.16 -16.33
N THR A 333 11.43 6.39 -16.60
CA THR A 333 11.98 7.63 -16.07
C THR A 333 11.70 7.76 -14.58
N GLY A 334 12.71 8.14 -13.79
CA GLY A 334 12.56 8.31 -12.34
C GLY A 334 12.43 7.02 -11.54
N THR A 335 12.12 5.85 -12.16
CA THR A 335 11.96 4.55 -11.50
C THR A 335 13.17 3.64 -11.75
N LEU A 336 13.44 3.31 -13.01
CA LEU A 336 14.59 2.50 -13.42
C LEU A 336 15.83 3.35 -13.63
N THR A 337 15.62 4.60 -14.03
CA THR A 337 16.66 5.60 -14.24
C THR A 337 16.59 6.68 -13.15
N LYS A 338 17.63 7.49 -13.04
CA LYS A 338 17.70 8.57 -12.04
C LYS A 338 16.67 9.69 -12.27
N GLY A 339 16.05 9.76 -13.46
CA GLY A 339 15.16 10.86 -13.86
C GLY A 339 15.90 12.20 -14.00
N LYS A 340 17.23 12.17 -14.06
CA LYS A 340 18.09 13.33 -14.25
C LYS A 340 18.91 13.12 -15.50
N MET A 341 18.79 14.07 -16.43
CA MET A 341 19.65 14.10 -17.61
C MET A 341 21.05 14.56 -17.20
N GLU A 342 22.06 13.87 -17.70
CA GLU A 342 23.46 14.26 -17.55
C GLU A 342 24.14 14.28 -18.92
N VAL A 343 25.07 15.21 -19.12
CA VAL A 343 25.87 15.25 -20.36
C VAL A 343 26.85 14.10 -20.33
N SER A 344 26.77 13.22 -21.32
CA SER A 344 27.66 12.07 -21.48
C SER A 344 28.96 12.46 -22.19
N SER A 345 28.84 13.18 -23.32
CA SER A 345 29.97 13.64 -24.10
C SER A 345 29.53 14.73 -25.08
N ILE A 346 30.51 15.36 -25.67
CA ILE A 346 30.36 16.34 -26.75
C ILE A 346 31.25 15.92 -27.93
N ILE A 347 30.77 16.00 -29.16
CA ILE A 347 31.58 15.85 -30.36
C ILE A 347 31.71 17.21 -31.06
N ASP A 348 32.86 17.45 -31.64
CA ASP A 348 33.07 18.58 -32.59
C ASP A 348 32.65 18.19 -34.02
N GLY A 349 32.80 19.13 -34.98
CA GLY A 349 32.47 18.88 -36.38
C GLY A 349 33.39 17.91 -37.11
N ASN A 350 34.43 17.38 -36.45
CA ASN A 350 35.33 16.35 -37.00
C ASN A 350 35.12 14.98 -36.32
N LEU A 351 34.11 14.86 -35.45
CA LEU A 351 33.81 13.66 -34.64
C LEU A 351 34.83 13.38 -33.50
N ASN A 352 35.64 14.40 -33.11
CA ASN A 352 36.42 14.26 -31.88
C ASN A 352 35.48 14.29 -30.70
N GLU A 353 35.52 13.28 -29.83
CA GLU A 353 34.63 13.15 -28.67
C GLU A 353 35.34 13.60 -27.38
N TYR A 354 34.63 14.42 -26.56
CA TYR A 354 35.12 15.02 -25.33
C TYR A 354 34.13 14.70 -24.22
N ASN A 355 34.59 14.07 -23.14
CA ASN A 355 33.72 13.72 -21.99
C ASN A 355 33.53 14.88 -20.99
N ASP A 356 34.36 15.92 -21.09
CA ASP A 356 34.28 17.10 -20.23
C ASP A 356 34.70 18.34 -21.05
N LEU A 357 34.14 19.49 -20.71
CA LEU A 357 34.51 20.80 -21.30
C LEU A 357 35.99 21.15 -21.07
N TYR A 358 36.60 20.65 -20.02
CA TYR A 358 38.01 20.85 -19.71
C TYR A 358 38.90 20.39 -20.87
N TYR A 359 38.59 19.30 -21.51
CA TYR A 359 39.36 18.71 -22.61
C TYR A 359 39.05 19.29 -23.99
N THR A 360 38.06 20.19 -24.08
CA THR A 360 37.71 20.87 -25.34
C THR A 360 38.68 22.01 -25.62
N PRO A 361 39.10 22.25 -26.90
CA PRO A 361 39.95 23.37 -27.28
C PRO A 361 39.39 24.71 -26.80
N ASP A 362 40.25 25.63 -26.30
CA ASP A 362 39.84 26.85 -25.58
C ASP A 362 38.84 27.73 -26.31
N LYS A 363 39.00 27.95 -27.63
CA LYS A 363 38.07 28.74 -28.42
C LYS A 363 36.70 28.06 -28.56
N LEU A 364 36.71 26.74 -28.77
CA LEU A 364 35.50 25.96 -28.85
C LEU A 364 34.81 25.90 -27.50
N LYS A 365 35.58 25.68 -26.44
CA LYS A 365 35.13 25.67 -25.03
C LYS A 365 34.40 26.95 -24.64
N THR A 366 34.95 28.12 -25.04
CA THR A 366 34.33 29.41 -24.70
C THR A 366 32.98 29.55 -25.37
N LEU A 367 32.87 29.25 -26.68
CA LEU A 367 31.60 29.35 -27.44
C LEU A 367 30.57 28.35 -27.00
N ILE A 368 30.97 27.11 -26.70
CA ILE A 368 30.07 26.11 -26.15
C ILE A 368 29.55 26.56 -24.76
N SER A 369 30.48 27.02 -23.88
CA SER A 369 30.08 27.52 -22.56
C SER A 369 29.13 28.69 -22.64
N ASP A 370 29.39 29.66 -23.48
CA ASP A 370 28.51 30.81 -23.71
C ASP A 370 27.14 30.35 -24.27
N SER A 371 27.11 29.36 -25.17
CA SER A 371 25.86 28.81 -25.70
C SER A 371 25.05 28.13 -24.60
N LEU A 372 25.69 27.38 -23.74
CA LEU A 372 25.02 26.65 -22.64
C LEU A 372 24.57 27.55 -21.49
N LEU A 373 25.28 28.68 -21.26
CA LEU A 373 24.95 29.64 -20.20
C LEU A 373 23.83 30.60 -20.61
N TYR A 374 23.91 31.15 -21.81
CA TYR A 374 23.03 32.25 -22.21
C TYR A 374 21.85 31.80 -23.08
N ASN A 375 21.97 30.68 -23.82
CA ASN A 375 20.85 30.06 -24.53
C ASN A 375 20.24 28.92 -23.71
N ASN A 376 19.83 29.26 -22.50
CA ASN A 376 19.33 28.30 -21.48
C ASN A 376 18.21 28.93 -20.65
N GLU A 377 17.16 28.19 -20.36
CA GLU A 377 16.03 28.63 -19.54
C GLU A 377 16.21 28.36 -18.05
N SER A 378 17.21 27.57 -17.67
CA SER A 378 17.56 27.31 -16.28
C SER A 378 18.51 28.36 -15.70
N GLU A 379 18.49 28.52 -14.38
CA GLU A 379 19.34 29.45 -13.65
C GLU A 379 20.02 28.76 -12.45
N LEU A 380 21.20 29.26 -12.08
CA LEU A 380 21.92 28.80 -10.89
C LEU A 380 21.46 29.64 -9.70
N GLU A 381 20.86 29.00 -8.70
CA GLU A 381 20.45 29.66 -7.46
C GLU A 381 21.70 30.01 -6.63
N GLU A 382 21.90 31.30 -6.34
CA GLU A 382 23.12 31.79 -5.65
C GLU A 382 23.27 31.25 -4.22
N SER A 383 22.14 30.97 -3.54
CA SER A 383 22.14 30.56 -2.14
C SER A 383 22.49 29.07 -1.95
N SER A 384 22.01 28.20 -2.85
CA SER A 384 22.15 26.75 -2.73
C SER A 384 23.10 26.11 -3.72
N GLY A 385 23.51 26.86 -4.78
CA GLY A 385 24.28 26.32 -5.89
C GLY A 385 23.51 25.32 -6.77
N LYS A 386 22.20 25.18 -6.58
CA LYS A 386 21.36 24.30 -7.37
C LYS A 386 20.89 24.98 -8.65
N VAL A 387 20.74 24.18 -9.70
CA VAL A 387 20.15 24.63 -10.95
C VAL A 387 18.63 24.55 -10.86
N VAL A 388 17.95 25.68 -11.05
CA VAL A 388 16.48 25.82 -10.96
C VAL A 388 15.90 26.35 -12.28
N GLY A 389 14.60 26.18 -12.48
CA GLY A 389 13.92 26.61 -13.71
C GLY A 389 14.22 25.74 -14.92
N GLY A 390 13.63 26.04 -16.07
CA GLY A 390 13.85 25.35 -17.33
C GLY A 390 13.48 23.85 -17.32
N ASN A 391 13.67 23.19 -18.45
CA ASN A 391 13.43 21.76 -18.60
C ASN A 391 14.64 20.92 -18.17
N LEU A 392 14.46 19.58 -18.05
CA LEU A 392 15.53 18.66 -17.61
C LEU A 392 16.81 18.74 -18.46
N THR A 393 16.65 18.99 -19.77
CA THR A 393 17.77 19.15 -20.68
C THR A 393 18.55 20.43 -20.38
N ASP A 394 17.85 21.52 -20.17
CA ASP A 394 18.46 22.82 -19.86
C ASP A 394 19.18 22.77 -18.50
N LYS A 395 18.60 22.10 -17.52
CA LYS A 395 19.27 21.85 -16.22
C LYS A 395 20.56 21.05 -16.38
N ALA A 396 20.53 19.98 -17.17
CA ALA A 396 21.73 19.17 -17.44
C ALA A 396 22.83 19.97 -18.14
N LEU A 397 22.45 20.74 -19.15
CA LEU A 397 23.38 21.57 -19.91
C LEU A 397 24.02 22.65 -19.02
N LEU A 398 23.24 23.29 -18.14
CA LEU A 398 23.75 24.32 -17.22
C LEU A 398 24.66 23.73 -16.15
N SER A 399 24.28 22.57 -15.59
CA SER A 399 25.09 21.85 -14.60
C SER A 399 26.45 21.44 -15.16
N PHE A 400 26.53 21.13 -16.44
CA PHE A 400 27.77 20.71 -17.10
C PHE A 400 28.79 21.83 -17.25
N VAL A 401 28.34 23.09 -17.35
CA VAL A 401 29.25 24.23 -17.57
C VAL A 401 30.05 24.64 -16.34
N GLN A 402 29.51 24.41 -15.12
CA GLN A 402 30.11 24.76 -13.83
C GLN A 402 30.66 26.19 -13.72
N ARG A 403 30.10 27.15 -14.51
CA ARG A 403 30.50 28.55 -14.56
C ARG A 403 29.31 29.46 -14.30
N LYS A 404 29.53 30.56 -13.60
CA LYS A 404 28.50 31.61 -13.44
C LYS A 404 28.37 32.49 -14.68
N LYS A 405 27.19 33.02 -14.92
CA LYS A 405 26.92 34.01 -15.93
C LYS A 405 27.79 35.27 -15.64
N ASP A 406 28.36 35.83 -16.69
CA ASP A 406 29.09 37.10 -16.60
C ASP A 406 28.11 38.25 -16.80
N ASN A 407 28.02 39.14 -15.83
CA ASN A 407 27.12 40.29 -15.87
C ASN A 407 27.49 41.32 -16.96
N SER A 408 28.67 41.25 -17.56
CA SER A 408 29.06 42.08 -18.69
C SER A 408 28.42 41.65 -20.03
N VAL A 409 27.84 40.45 -20.09
CA VAL A 409 27.20 39.93 -21.31
C VAL A 409 25.74 40.31 -21.33
N LEU A 410 25.31 41.03 -22.35
CA LEU A 410 23.92 41.49 -22.51
C LEU A 410 23.16 40.59 -23.48
N ILE A 411 22.00 40.08 -23.06
CA ILE A 411 21.06 39.40 -23.96
C ILE A 411 20.24 40.47 -24.71
N LYS A 412 20.34 40.49 -26.04
CA LYS A 412 19.64 41.47 -26.90
C LYS A 412 18.29 40.96 -27.42
N ASP A 413 18.24 39.68 -27.76
CA ASP A 413 17.02 39.06 -28.29
C ASP A 413 17.03 37.54 -28.04
N ARG A 414 15.85 36.93 -27.94
CA ARG A 414 15.73 35.51 -27.60
C ARG A 414 14.50 34.87 -28.22
N ILE A 415 14.69 33.68 -28.78
CA ILE A 415 13.60 32.77 -29.18
C ILE A 415 13.76 31.50 -28.36
N LEU A 416 12.74 31.20 -27.52
CA LEU A 416 12.72 30.00 -26.70
C LEU A 416 12.47 28.76 -27.57
N PHE A 417 12.82 27.60 -27.02
CA PHE A 417 12.59 26.32 -27.68
C PHE A 417 11.09 26.08 -27.87
N ASN A 418 10.74 25.62 -29.08
CA ASN A 418 9.39 25.25 -29.40
C ASN A 418 9.41 23.98 -30.25
N SER A 419 8.50 23.05 -29.93
CA SER A 419 8.41 21.73 -30.57
C SER A 419 8.17 21.78 -32.08
N LYS A 420 7.57 22.86 -32.61
CA LYS A 420 7.34 23.05 -34.03
C LYS A 420 8.65 23.39 -34.75
N ASN A 421 9.44 24.31 -34.20
CA ASN A 421 10.69 24.78 -34.82
C ASN A 421 11.89 23.89 -34.44
N LYS A 422 11.84 23.22 -33.26
CA LYS A 422 12.87 22.32 -32.72
C LYS A 422 14.23 23.00 -32.50
N PHE A 423 14.29 24.30 -32.29
CA PHE A 423 15.49 25.05 -31.94
C PHE A 423 15.17 26.24 -31.03
N ALA A 424 16.19 26.72 -30.33
CA ALA A 424 16.20 27.97 -29.56
C ALA A 424 17.34 28.86 -30.05
N VAL A 425 17.18 30.16 -29.98
CA VAL A 425 18.18 31.17 -30.41
C VAL A 425 18.30 32.23 -29.34
N THR A 426 19.53 32.64 -29.05
CA THR A 426 19.79 33.81 -28.19
C THR A 426 20.86 34.68 -28.82
N ILE A 427 20.62 35.98 -28.97
CA ILE A 427 21.59 36.95 -29.40
C ILE A 427 22.21 37.62 -28.17
N ILE A 428 23.51 37.46 -27.99
CA ILE A 428 24.27 38.09 -26.92
C ILE A 428 25.19 39.17 -27.48
N GLU A 429 25.46 40.17 -26.65
CA GLU A 429 26.53 41.16 -26.90
C GLU A 429 27.60 41.00 -25.80
N LYS A 430 28.83 40.70 -26.22
CA LYS A 430 29.99 40.46 -25.40
C LYS A 430 31.18 41.20 -26.02
N ASN A 431 31.86 42.08 -25.25
CA ASN A 431 32.98 42.92 -25.74
C ASN A 431 32.65 43.73 -27.02
N ASN A 432 31.46 44.29 -27.09
CA ASN A 432 30.90 45.01 -28.27
C ASN A 432 30.70 44.13 -29.52
N GLU A 433 30.86 42.83 -29.45
CA GLU A 433 30.54 41.93 -30.52
C GLU A 433 29.19 41.22 -30.27
N LYS A 434 28.34 41.17 -31.30
CA LYS A 434 27.07 40.44 -31.25
C LYS A 434 27.27 39.02 -31.76
N ILE A 435 26.88 38.05 -30.96
CA ILE A 435 26.96 36.63 -31.30
C ILE A 435 25.57 36.03 -31.21
N LYS A 436 25.18 35.30 -32.26
CA LYS A 436 23.93 34.56 -32.32
C LYS A 436 24.20 33.10 -31.96
N LEU A 437 23.68 32.67 -30.82
CA LEU A 437 23.80 31.32 -30.26
C LEU A 437 22.58 30.50 -30.65
N ILE A 438 22.78 29.31 -31.21
CA ILE A 438 21.71 28.43 -31.70
C ILE A 438 21.87 27.08 -30.99
N LYS A 439 20.77 26.57 -30.45
CA LYS A 439 20.68 25.26 -29.79
C LYS A 439 19.45 24.53 -30.31
N GLY A 440 19.56 23.28 -30.76
CA GLY A 440 18.38 22.57 -31.28
C GLY A 440 18.64 21.15 -31.74
N ALA A 441 17.62 20.55 -32.34
CA ALA A 441 17.67 19.22 -32.89
C ALA A 441 18.77 19.09 -33.97
N PRO A 442 19.61 18.04 -33.95
CA PRO A 442 20.73 17.89 -34.86
C PRO A 442 20.33 17.91 -36.34
N ASP A 443 19.21 17.27 -36.68
CA ASP A 443 18.65 17.25 -38.04
C ASP A 443 18.37 18.67 -38.58
N ILE A 444 17.99 19.60 -37.74
CA ILE A 444 17.72 20.99 -38.10
C ILE A 444 19.02 21.80 -38.10
N VAL A 445 19.79 21.77 -37.03
CA VAL A 445 20.95 22.61 -36.84
C VAL A 445 22.08 22.23 -37.81
N ILE A 446 22.41 20.93 -37.97
CA ILE A 446 23.46 20.43 -38.85
C ILE A 446 23.12 20.68 -40.32
N LYS A 447 21.88 20.45 -40.76
CA LYS A 447 21.44 20.72 -42.14
C LYS A 447 21.62 22.19 -42.53
N ASN A 448 21.42 23.10 -41.56
CA ASN A 448 21.56 24.55 -41.77
C ASN A 448 22.97 25.07 -41.46
N SER A 449 23.93 24.22 -41.08
CA SER A 449 25.34 24.57 -40.87
C SER A 449 26.16 24.28 -42.12
N THR A 450 27.15 25.14 -42.42
CA THR A 450 28.04 25.01 -43.56
C THR A 450 29.48 24.73 -43.18
N HIS A 451 29.89 25.15 -41.99
CA HIS A 451 31.23 25.02 -41.45
C HIS A 451 31.17 24.51 -40.00
N TYR A 452 32.31 24.07 -39.50
CA TYR A 452 32.53 23.82 -38.08
C TYR A 452 33.82 24.50 -37.61
N ILE A 453 34.02 24.61 -36.30
CA ILE A 453 35.23 25.10 -35.67
C ILE A 453 36.13 23.91 -35.31
N ASP A 454 37.35 23.88 -35.88
CA ASP A 454 38.33 22.85 -35.57
C ASP A 454 39.05 23.13 -34.23
N LYS A 455 39.97 22.21 -33.83
CA LYS A 455 40.72 22.30 -32.58
C LYS A 455 41.61 23.55 -32.47
N ASP A 456 42.03 24.12 -33.62
CA ASP A 456 42.84 25.34 -33.70
C ASP A 456 41.99 26.61 -33.76
N GLY A 457 40.64 26.47 -33.66
CA GLY A 457 39.67 27.54 -33.76
C GLY A 457 39.48 28.08 -35.18
N LYS A 458 39.90 27.34 -36.20
CA LYS A 458 39.70 27.66 -37.61
C LYS A 458 38.41 27.09 -38.17
N ARG A 459 37.82 27.79 -39.14
CA ARG A 459 36.59 27.29 -39.79
C ARG A 459 36.97 26.28 -40.88
N ARG A 460 36.28 25.14 -40.85
CA ARG A 460 36.39 24.04 -41.83
C ARG A 460 35.03 23.73 -42.42
N THR A 461 35.03 23.26 -43.66
CA THR A 461 33.79 22.80 -44.32
C THR A 461 33.22 21.59 -43.58
N LEU A 462 31.90 21.60 -43.37
CA LEU A 462 31.20 20.55 -42.60
C LEU A 462 30.78 19.42 -43.53
N ASP A 463 31.15 18.19 -43.19
CA ASP A 463 30.57 16.97 -43.79
C ASP A 463 29.31 16.59 -43.00
N LYS A 464 28.14 17.03 -43.52
CA LYS A 464 26.84 16.90 -42.84
C LYS A 464 26.42 15.43 -42.69
N ASP A 465 26.60 14.63 -43.74
CA ASP A 465 26.13 13.24 -43.76
C ASP A 465 26.92 12.39 -42.81
N LYS A 466 28.24 12.57 -42.76
CA LYS A 466 29.09 11.83 -41.80
C LYS A 466 28.71 12.11 -40.36
N ILE A 467 28.41 13.37 -40.00
CA ILE A 467 28.06 13.73 -38.61
C ILE A 467 26.64 13.26 -38.30
N LEU A 468 25.67 13.44 -39.20
CA LEU A 468 24.29 12.98 -39.00
C LEU A 468 24.24 11.48 -38.82
N ASN A 469 24.98 10.69 -39.61
CA ASN A 469 25.04 9.25 -39.45
C ASN A 469 25.61 8.84 -38.08
N TYR A 470 26.66 9.49 -37.62
CA TYR A 470 27.24 9.26 -36.28
C TYR A 470 26.25 9.63 -35.16
N VAL A 471 25.65 10.81 -35.26
CA VAL A 471 24.67 11.28 -34.28
C VAL A 471 23.43 10.37 -34.22
N ASN A 472 22.95 9.90 -35.38
CA ASN A 472 21.84 8.96 -35.44
C ASN A 472 22.22 7.62 -34.77
N SER A 473 23.44 7.08 -35.01
CA SER A 473 23.88 5.85 -34.34
C SER A 473 23.97 5.96 -32.82
N LYS A 474 24.37 7.13 -32.32
CA LYS A 474 24.37 7.44 -30.88
C LYS A 474 22.95 7.63 -30.36
N ALA A 475 22.06 8.26 -31.13
CA ALA A 475 20.65 8.36 -30.76
C ALA A 475 19.95 7.01 -30.72
N ASP A 476 20.24 6.10 -31.64
CA ASP A 476 19.73 4.72 -31.66
C ASP A 476 20.23 3.90 -30.43
N SER A 477 21.40 4.26 -29.89
CA SER A 477 21.89 3.68 -28.63
C SER A 477 21.27 4.31 -27.37
N GLY A 478 20.30 5.20 -27.52
CA GLY A 478 19.50 5.75 -26.41
C GLY A 478 19.97 7.10 -25.86
N LEU A 479 20.93 7.74 -26.49
CA LEU A 479 21.39 9.05 -26.10
C LEU A 479 20.50 10.16 -26.71
N ARG A 480 20.12 11.14 -25.90
CA ARG A 480 19.49 12.35 -26.39
C ARG A 480 20.53 13.28 -26.97
N THR A 481 20.27 13.81 -28.19
CA THR A 481 21.25 14.58 -28.96
C THR A 481 20.82 16.01 -29.13
N ILE A 482 21.73 16.98 -28.91
CA ILE A 482 21.49 18.40 -29.07
C ILE A 482 22.68 19.03 -29.83
N ALA A 483 22.40 19.69 -30.93
CA ALA A 483 23.44 20.41 -31.68
C ALA A 483 23.53 21.89 -31.25
N LEU A 484 24.74 22.39 -31.19
CA LEU A 484 25.07 23.77 -30.89
C LEU A 484 25.72 24.40 -32.09
N ALA A 485 25.32 25.62 -32.43
CA ALA A 485 25.91 26.38 -33.51
C ALA A 485 25.92 27.87 -33.19
N VAL A 486 26.77 28.61 -33.92
CA VAL A 486 26.78 30.06 -33.91
C VAL A 486 26.56 30.60 -35.35
N SER A 487 26.01 31.81 -35.46
CA SER A 487 25.84 32.46 -36.73
C SER A 487 26.42 33.89 -36.71
N GLN A 488 27.01 34.29 -37.83
CA GLN A 488 27.44 35.66 -38.04
C GLN A 488 26.32 36.57 -38.51
N SER A 489 25.29 35.98 -39.16
CA SER A 489 24.10 36.73 -39.52
C SER A 489 23.21 36.85 -38.26
N ILE A 490 23.19 38.05 -37.72
CA ILE A 490 22.51 38.31 -36.44
C ILE A 490 20.99 38.35 -36.64
N TYR A 491 20.51 39.01 -37.67
CA TYR A 491 19.09 39.19 -37.96
C TYR A 491 18.72 38.63 -39.34
N PRO A 492 17.45 38.17 -39.53
CA PRO A 492 16.44 38.04 -38.49
C PRO A 492 16.76 36.94 -37.46
N THR A 493 16.24 37.08 -36.22
CA THR A 493 16.54 36.18 -35.07
C THR A 493 16.13 34.76 -35.37
N ASP A 494 15.02 34.52 -36.02
CA ASP A 494 14.46 33.21 -36.38
C ASP A 494 15.17 32.50 -37.54
N SER A 495 16.02 33.19 -38.29
CA SER A 495 16.80 32.60 -39.40
C SER A 495 18.01 31.85 -38.89
N ILE A 496 18.12 30.53 -39.16
CA ILE A 496 19.24 29.65 -38.75
C ILE A 496 20.06 29.16 -39.97
N ARG A 497 20.13 29.92 -41.04
CA ARG A 497 20.85 29.53 -42.25
C ARG A 497 22.34 29.89 -42.17
N ARG A 498 23.19 29.06 -42.83
CA ARG A 498 24.65 29.22 -42.91
C ARG A 498 25.38 29.34 -41.56
N ASN A 499 24.98 28.50 -40.62
CA ASN A 499 25.56 28.48 -39.31
C ASN A 499 26.96 27.80 -39.32
N ILE A 500 27.69 27.98 -38.23
CA ILE A 500 28.94 27.31 -37.89
C ILE A 500 28.65 26.37 -36.77
N LEU A 501 28.76 25.05 -36.97
CA LEU A 501 28.58 24.04 -35.95
C LEU A 501 29.67 24.15 -34.90
N LEU A 502 29.29 24.20 -33.62
CA LEU A 502 30.19 24.11 -32.47
C LEU A 502 30.39 22.66 -32.07
N GLY A 503 29.33 21.88 -32.09
CA GLY A 503 29.34 20.48 -31.76
C GLY A 503 27.95 19.91 -31.48
N VAL A 504 27.93 18.62 -31.17
CA VAL A 504 26.73 17.92 -30.71
C VAL A 504 26.96 17.35 -29.34
N ILE A 505 26.05 17.65 -28.43
CA ILE A 505 26.04 17.15 -27.04
C ILE A 505 25.17 15.92 -26.98
N PHE A 506 25.68 14.89 -26.33
CA PHE A 506 24.97 13.65 -25.96
C PHE A 506 24.60 13.66 -24.48
N LEU A 507 23.33 13.45 -24.23
CA LEU A 507 22.79 13.39 -22.87
C LEU A 507 22.19 12.01 -22.64
N LYS A 508 22.31 11.51 -21.41
CA LYS A 508 21.69 10.26 -20.97
C LYS A 508 20.99 10.45 -19.64
N ASP A 509 20.01 9.63 -19.40
CA ASP A 509 19.40 9.42 -18.10
C ASP A 509 19.96 8.09 -17.54
N ASP A 510 20.86 8.18 -16.58
CA ASP A 510 21.58 7.03 -16.05
C ASP A 510 20.64 6.05 -15.33
N ILE A 511 20.90 4.78 -15.54
CA ILE A 511 20.22 3.71 -14.78
C ILE A 511 20.65 3.80 -13.32
N ARG A 512 19.70 3.62 -12.40
CA ARG A 512 19.99 3.55 -10.98
C ARG A 512 20.84 2.31 -10.68
N ALA A 513 21.80 2.43 -9.80
CA ALA A 513 22.70 1.34 -9.44
C ALA A 513 21.95 0.09 -8.94
N GLU A 514 20.88 0.32 -8.19
CA GLU A 514 20.07 -0.74 -7.57
C GLU A 514 18.95 -1.27 -8.47
N ALA A 515 18.76 -0.71 -9.67
CA ALA A 515 17.65 -1.09 -10.57
C ALA A 515 17.75 -2.56 -10.98
N LYS A 516 18.95 -3.05 -11.27
CA LYS A 516 19.20 -4.44 -11.65
C LYS A 516 18.85 -5.40 -10.52
N ASP A 517 19.22 -5.08 -9.29
CA ASP A 517 18.94 -5.89 -8.11
C ASP A 517 17.44 -5.92 -7.81
N GLY A 518 16.77 -4.75 -7.89
CA GLY A 518 15.34 -4.64 -7.71
C GLY A 518 14.55 -5.46 -8.74
N VAL A 519 14.90 -5.35 -10.03
CA VAL A 519 14.31 -6.14 -11.11
C VAL A 519 14.54 -7.64 -10.88
N SER A 520 15.75 -8.04 -10.50
CA SER A 520 16.08 -9.44 -10.22
C SER A 520 15.26 -10.02 -9.07
N LEU A 521 15.10 -9.27 -7.97
CA LEU A 521 14.27 -9.67 -6.83
C LEU A 521 12.79 -9.81 -7.20
N ILE A 522 12.24 -8.86 -7.95
CA ILE A 522 10.83 -8.91 -8.39
C ILE A 522 10.62 -10.08 -9.36
N LYS A 523 11.55 -10.34 -10.28
CA LYS A 523 11.48 -11.51 -11.18
C LYS A 523 11.61 -12.83 -10.41
N SER A 524 12.48 -12.90 -9.40
CA SER A 524 12.61 -14.10 -8.54
C SER A 524 11.32 -14.39 -7.77
N ALA A 525 10.53 -13.35 -7.52
CA ALA A 525 9.20 -13.47 -6.93
C ALA A 525 8.13 -13.97 -7.91
N GLY A 526 8.50 -14.32 -9.15
CA GLY A 526 7.58 -14.81 -10.19
C GLY A 526 6.70 -13.71 -10.80
N ILE A 527 7.08 -12.44 -10.64
CA ILE A 527 6.31 -11.30 -11.14
C ILE A 527 6.83 -10.91 -12.52
N ASN A 528 5.94 -10.80 -13.51
CA ASN A 528 6.29 -10.28 -14.83
C ASN A 528 6.44 -8.76 -14.77
N ILE A 529 7.61 -8.25 -15.20
CA ILE A 529 7.85 -6.79 -15.29
C ILE A 529 7.73 -6.36 -16.73
N VAL A 530 6.92 -5.34 -16.97
CA VAL A 530 6.73 -4.71 -18.29
C VAL A 530 7.10 -3.25 -18.19
N MET A 531 8.14 -2.83 -18.89
CA MET A 531 8.51 -1.42 -18.97
C MET A 531 7.63 -0.71 -20.02
N VAL A 532 7.00 0.39 -19.61
CA VAL A 532 6.12 1.21 -20.46
C VAL A 532 6.65 2.63 -20.48
N THR A 533 7.14 3.08 -21.64
CA THR A 533 7.84 4.36 -21.76
C THR A 533 7.48 5.12 -23.04
N GLY A 534 7.60 6.45 -22.98
CA GLY A 534 7.49 7.32 -24.16
C GLY A 534 8.70 7.29 -25.10
N ASP A 535 9.80 6.62 -24.71
CA ASP A 535 11.03 6.54 -25.51
C ASP A 535 10.89 5.71 -26.79
N SER A 536 11.90 5.80 -27.66
CA SER A 536 12.01 4.97 -28.86
C SER A 536 12.15 3.49 -28.51
N LYS A 537 11.80 2.61 -29.46
CA LYS A 537 11.86 1.15 -29.27
C LYS A 537 13.30 0.69 -28.98
N GLU A 538 14.26 1.29 -29.65
CA GLU A 538 15.69 0.98 -29.54
C GLU A 538 16.19 1.33 -28.15
N THR A 539 15.95 2.55 -27.67
CA THR A 539 16.32 3.04 -26.33
C THR A 539 15.68 2.19 -25.24
N ALA A 540 14.38 1.96 -25.35
CA ALA A 540 13.63 1.17 -24.37
C ALA A 540 14.16 -0.27 -24.29
N THR A 541 14.47 -0.90 -25.45
CA THR A 541 15.00 -2.26 -25.51
C THR A 541 16.39 -2.34 -24.90
N SER A 542 17.26 -1.36 -25.17
CA SER A 542 18.61 -1.30 -24.61
C SER A 542 18.59 -1.22 -23.08
N ILE A 543 17.81 -0.33 -22.52
CA ILE A 543 17.64 -0.17 -21.05
C ILE A 543 17.04 -1.42 -20.43
N ALA A 544 15.99 -1.99 -21.04
CA ALA A 544 15.34 -3.20 -20.54
C ALA A 544 16.27 -4.43 -20.50
N ARG A 545 17.23 -4.52 -21.45
CA ARG A 545 18.27 -5.54 -21.42
C ARG A 545 19.29 -5.27 -20.32
N GLU A 546 19.72 -4.02 -20.16
CA GLU A 546 20.74 -3.64 -19.18
C GLU A 546 20.25 -3.88 -17.75
N VAL A 547 18.98 -3.58 -17.43
CA VAL A 547 18.38 -3.82 -16.11
C VAL A 547 17.90 -5.26 -15.91
N GLY A 548 17.92 -6.10 -16.97
CA GLY A 548 17.57 -7.52 -16.92
C GLY A 548 16.05 -7.81 -17.02
N ILE A 549 15.24 -6.88 -17.52
CA ILE A 549 13.82 -7.12 -17.85
C ILE A 549 13.73 -8.06 -19.03
N ILE A 550 14.47 -7.78 -20.13
CA ILE A 550 14.60 -8.66 -21.29
C ILE A 550 15.76 -9.63 -21.03
N THR A 551 15.46 -10.91 -21.08
CA THR A 551 16.45 -12.00 -20.84
C THR A 551 16.43 -13.10 -21.90
N SER A 552 15.40 -13.13 -22.75
CA SER A 552 15.21 -14.15 -23.78
C SER A 552 14.83 -13.51 -25.13
N ASN A 553 15.12 -14.24 -26.20
CA ASN A 553 14.66 -13.85 -27.55
C ASN A 553 13.13 -14.02 -27.76
N SER A 554 12.46 -14.73 -26.86
CA SER A 554 11.02 -14.87 -26.83
C SER A 554 10.30 -13.67 -26.17
N ASP A 555 11.05 -12.78 -25.54
CA ASP A 555 10.52 -11.58 -24.88
C ASP A 555 10.02 -10.58 -25.92
N ILE A 556 8.77 -10.14 -25.75
CA ILE A 556 8.06 -9.32 -26.75
C ILE A 556 8.25 -7.84 -26.42
N VAL A 557 8.60 -7.08 -27.48
CA VAL A 557 8.73 -5.62 -27.46
C VAL A 557 7.81 -5.03 -28.49
N LEU A 558 6.86 -4.19 -28.06
CA LEU A 558 5.86 -3.52 -28.91
C LEU A 558 6.03 -2.00 -28.85
N SER A 559 5.60 -1.32 -29.89
CA SER A 559 5.38 0.12 -29.88
C SER A 559 3.88 0.43 -29.69
N SER A 560 3.54 1.67 -29.34
CA SER A 560 2.14 2.12 -29.31
C SER A 560 1.39 1.83 -30.61
N SER A 561 2.03 2.08 -31.75
CA SER A 561 1.45 1.78 -33.08
C SER A 561 1.27 0.27 -33.34
N ASP A 562 2.06 -0.61 -32.70
CA ASP A 562 1.86 -2.05 -32.77
C ASP A 562 0.66 -2.45 -31.89
N LEU A 563 0.49 -1.81 -30.71
CA LEU A 563 -0.64 -2.03 -29.81
C LEU A 563 -1.99 -1.63 -30.44
N GLU A 564 -2.03 -0.52 -31.17
CA GLU A 564 -3.25 -0.06 -31.86
C GLU A 564 -3.76 -1.06 -32.88
N LYS A 565 -2.87 -1.82 -33.54
CA LYS A 565 -3.22 -2.82 -34.55
C LYS A 565 -3.77 -4.13 -33.95
N LEU A 566 -3.52 -4.38 -32.69
CA LEU A 566 -3.92 -5.62 -31.99
C LEU A 566 -5.31 -5.46 -31.36
N SER A 567 -6.16 -6.45 -31.57
CA SER A 567 -7.40 -6.58 -30.82
C SER A 567 -7.12 -6.92 -29.35
N ASP A 568 -8.08 -6.68 -28.46
CA ASP A 568 -7.94 -6.99 -27.03
C ASP A 568 -7.68 -8.47 -26.76
N ASN A 569 -8.30 -9.36 -27.57
CA ASN A 569 -8.10 -10.80 -27.44
C ASN A 569 -6.70 -11.25 -27.89
N GLU A 570 -6.10 -10.62 -28.88
CA GLU A 570 -4.72 -10.87 -29.31
C GLU A 570 -3.75 -10.34 -28.28
N LEU A 571 -3.98 -9.13 -27.76
CA LEU A 571 -3.15 -8.52 -26.75
C LEU A 571 -3.12 -9.32 -25.44
N LYS A 572 -4.27 -9.88 -25.01
CA LYS A 572 -4.35 -10.77 -23.85
C LYS A 572 -3.46 -12.00 -23.97
N LYS A 573 -3.27 -12.56 -25.18
CA LYS A 573 -2.36 -13.69 -25.42
C LYS A 573 -0.88 -13.29 -25.35
N ILE A 574 -0.57 -12.02 -25.64
CA ILE A 574 0.78 -11.47 -25.66
C ILE A 574 1.25 -11.00 -24.27
N ILE A 575 0.36 -10.48 -23.45
CA ILE A 575 0.67 -9.89 -22.12
C ILE A 575 1.60 -10.78 -21.26
N PRO A 576 1.48 -12.11 -21.19
CA PRO A 576 2.38 -12.93 -20.37
C PRO A 576 3.86 -12.85 -20.79
N ASN A 577 4.14 -12.62 -22.07
CA ASN A 577 5.50 -12.53 -22.64
C ASN A 577 5.91 -11.10 -22.99
N LEU A 578 5.03 -10.13 -22.76
CA LEU A 578 5.33 -8.70 -23.00
C LEU A 578 6.35 -8.21 -21.98
N LYS A 579 7.38 -7.48 -22.45
CA LYS A 579 8.44 -6.92 -21.61
C LYS A 579 8.61 -5.42 -21.78
N VAL A 580 8.33 -4.89 -22.97
CA VAL A 580 8.49 -3.46 -23.23
C VAL A 580 7.38 -2.95 -24.13
N VAL A 581 6.86 -1.78 -23.79
CA VAL A 581 6.02 -0.96 -24.64
C VAL A 581 6.67 0.41 -24.80
N SER A 582 7.06 0.73 -26.03
CA SER A 582 7.73 1.98 -26.41
C SER A 582 6.77 2.99 -27.02
N ARG A 583 7.10 4.29 -26.93
CA ARG A 583 6.27 5.41 -27.38
C ARG A 583 4.84 5.33 -26.85
N ALA A 584 4.68 4.79 -25.64
CA ALA A 584 3.39 4.55 -25.03
C ALA A 584 2.64 5.85 -24.73
N LEU A 585 1.36 5.84 -25.03
CA LEU A 585 0.41 6.87 -24.65
C LEU A 585 -0.26 6.54 -23.30
N PRO A 586 -0.87 7.51 -22.60
CA PRO A 586 -1.63 7.25 -21.37
C PRO A 586 -2.72 6.19 -21.52
N GLU A 587 -3.40 6.18 -22.69
CA GLU A 587 -4.43 5.21 -23.05
C GLU A 587 -3.88 3.79 -23.13
N ASP A 588 -2.66 3.62 -23.66
CA ASP A 588 -1.99 2.31 -23.72
C ASP A 588 -1.75 1.76 -22.33
N LYS A 589 -1.25 2.60 -21.41
CA LYS A 589 -1.04 2.23 -20.01
C LYS A 589 -2.33 1.73 -19.34
N LYS A 590 -3.44 2.47 -19.52
CA LYS A 590 -4.77 2.10 -19.03
C LYS A 590 -5.24 0.80 -19.65
N ARG A 591 -5.14 0.63 -20.99
CA ARG A 591 -5.57 -0.57 -21.72
C ARG A 591 -4.85 -1.81 -21.24
N LEU A 592 -3.53 -1.76 -21.09
CA LEU A 592 -2.71 -2.87 -20.60
C LEU A 592 -3.11 -3.29 -19.18
N VAL A 593 -3.32 -2.34 -18.27
CA VAL A 593 -3.77 -2.59 -16.91
C VAL A 593 -5.13 -3.28 -16.92
N MET A 594 -6.11 -2.78 -17.67
CA MET A 594 -7.46 -3.33 -17.71
C MET A 594 -7.48 -4.76 -18.27
N LEU A 595 -6.79 -5.01 -19.39
CA LEU A 595 -6.73 -6.34 -20.00
C LEU A 595 -6.01 -7.36 -19.10
N SER A 596 -5.00 -6.94 -18.36
CA SER A 596 -4.33 -7.81 -17.37
C SER A 596 -5.26 -8.19 -16.22
N LYS A 597 -6.08 -7.27 -15.75
CA LYS A 597 -7.12 -7.55 -14.73
C LYS A 597 -8.18 -8.54 -15.25
N GLU A 598 -8.59 -8.39 -16.51
CA GLU A 598 -9.54 -9.31 -17.15
C GLU A 598 -8.96 -10.73 -17.31
N LEU A 599 -7.64 -10.88 -17.40
CA LEU A 599 -6.93 -12.17 -17.33
C LEU A 599 -6.89 -12.76 -15.90
N GLY A 600 -7.45 -12.08 -14.90
CA GLY A 600 -7.38 -12.49 -13.49
C GLY A 600 -6.02 -12.27 -12.83
N LEU A 601 -5.15 -11.47 -13.45
CA LEU A 601 -3.84 -11.12 -12.90
C LEU A 601 -3.98 -9.97 -11.90
N VAL A 602 -3.30 -10.07 -10.77
CA VAL A 602 -3.11 -8.93 -9.86
C VAL A 602 -2.09 -8.00 -10.49
N THR A 603 -2.54 -6.81 -10.84
CA THR A 603 -1.80 -5.88 -11.68
C THR A 603 -1.27 -4.70 -10.87
N GLY A 604 0.03 -4.44 -10.99
CA GLY A 604 0.70 -3.27 -10.43
C GLY A 604 1.05 -2.25 -11.50
N MET A 605 1.06 -0.97 -11.12
CA MET A 605 1.49 0.13 -11.98
C MET A 605 2.36 1.11 -11.20
N THR A 606 3.49 1.52 -11.79
CA THR A 606 4.28 2.66 -11.29
C THR A 606 4.03 3.90 -12.14
N GLY A 607 4.13 5.08 -11.56
CA GLY A 607 4.03 6.35 -12.30
C GLY A 607 4.48 7.53 -11.45
N ASP A 608 4.90 8.60 -12.10
CA ASP A 608 5.37 9.84 -11.48
C ASP A 608 4.63 11.07 -11.98
N GLY A 609 3.96 10.97 -13.14
CA GLY A 609 3.30 12.07 -13.83
C GLY A 609 1.78 12.06 -13.71
N VAL A 610 1.18 13.18 -14.10
CA VAL A 610 -0.28 13.33 -14.24
C VAL A 610 -0.85 12.32 -15.22
N ASN A 611 -0.11 12.05 -16.30
CA ASN A 611 -0.49 11.14 -17.39
C ASN A 611 -0.69 9.69 -16.91
N ASP A 612 -0.06 9.32 -15.79
CA ASP A 612 -0.14 7.98 -15.21
C ASP A 612 -1.32 7.80 -14.26
N SER A 613 -1.93 8.88 -13.81
CA SER A 613 -2.92 8.89 -12.73
C SER A 613 -4.13 7.98 -13.02
N ILE A 614 -4.58 7.90 -14.27
CA ILE A 614 -5.71 7.05 -14.69
C ILE A 614 -5.30 5.57 -14.60
N ALA A 615 -4.11 5.21 -15.09
CA ALA A 615 -3.60 3.84 -15.03
C ALA A 615 -3.33 3.41 -13.57
N LEU A 616 -2.76 4.31 -12.74
CA LEU A 616 -2.55 4.10 -11.31
C LEU A 616 -3.86 3.78 -10.58
N LYS A 617 -4.93 4.56 -10.82
CA LYS A 617 -6.26 4.31 -10.21
C LYS A 617 -6.91 3.00 -10.66
N LYS A 618 -6.63 2.51 -11.86
CA LYS A 618 -7.22 1.28 -12.39
C LYS A 618 -6.43 0.02 -12.04
N ALA A 619 -5.18 0.15 -11.64
CA ALA A 619 -4.36 -0.97 -11.16
C ALA A 619 -4.92 -1.55 -9.83
N ASP A 620 -4.63 -2.82 -9.55
CA ASP A 620 -4.98 -3.43 -8.25
C ASP A 620 -4.08 -2.89 -7.12
N VAL A 621 -2.83 -2.54 -7.44
CA VAL A 621 -1.91 -1.82 -6.56
C VAL A 621 -1.10 -0.80 -7.38
N SER A 622 -0.96 0.39 -6.87
CA SER A 622 -0.27 1.49 -7.54
C SER A 622 0.85 2.07 -6.68
N PHE A 623 1.95 2.39 -7.37
CA PHE A 623 3.16 2.93 -6.77
C PHE A 623 3.48 4.29 -7.41
N ALA A 624 3.37 5.38 -6.65
CA ALA A 624 3.90 6.66 -7.10
C ALA A 624 5.33 6.87 -6.63
N MET A 625 6.11 7.59 -7.43
CA MET A 625 7.45 8.00 -7.03
C MET A 625 7.40 9.18 -6.05
N GLY A 626 8.34 9.26 -5.12
CA GLY A 626 8.46 10.35 -4.15
C GLY A 626 8.68 11.71 -4.80
N SER A 627 9.43 11.74 -5.90
CA SER A 627 9.65 12.93 -6.75
C SER A 627 8.47 13.21 -7.69
N GLY A 628 7.47 12.31 -7.77
CA GLY A 628 6.32 12.45 -8.66
C GLY A 628 5.38 13.58 -8.25
N THR A 629 4.44 13.89 -9.14
CA THR A 629 3.43 14.93 -8.92
C THR A 629 2.46 14.54 -7.79
N GLU A 630 1.87 15.54 -7.15
CA GLU A 630 0.87 15.30 -6.10
C GLU A 630 -0.32 14.47 -6.61
N VAL A 631 -0.69 14.66 -7.89
CA VAL A 631 -1.77 13.89 -8.53
C VAL A 631 -1.44 12.40 -8.62
N SER A 632 -0.20 12.07 -9.04
CA SER A 632 0.24 10.67 -9.09
C SER A 632 0.28 10.03 -7.69
N LYS A 633 0.76 10.78 -6.69
CA LYS A 633 0.79 10.34 -5.30
C LYS A 633 -0.62 10.11 -4.74
N GLU A 634 -1.58 11.02 -5.03
CA GLU A 634 -2.97 10.84 -4.63
C GLU A 634 -3.67 9.66 -5.32
N ALA A 635 -3.34 9.42 -6.58
CA ALA A 635 -3.89 8.30 -7.34
C ALA A 635 -3.35 6.94 -6.87
N SER A 636 -2.24 6.93 -6.10
CA SER A 636 -1.52 5.72 -5.73
C SER A 636 -1.89 5.18 -4.35
N ASP A 637 -1.64 3.87 -4.15
CA ASP A 637 -1.82 3.19 -2.87
C ASP A 637 -0.55 3.27 -2.01
N ILE A 638 0.62 3.34 -2.65
CA ILE A 638 1.94 3.35 -2.02
C ILE A 638 2.82 4.41 -2.70
N VAL A 639 3.58 5.17 -1.91
CA VAL A 639 4.59 6.12 -2.42
C VAL A 639 5.98 5.61 -2.10
N ILE A 640 6.84 5.54 -3.10
CA ILE A 640 8.24 5.12 -3.03
C ILE A 640 9.11 6.37 -2.84
N ILE A 641 9.49 6.65 -1.59
CA ILE A 641 10.12 7.93 -1.20
C ILE A 641 11.46 8.18 -1.91
N ASP A 642 12.23 7.11 -2.14
CA ASP A 642 13.56 7.15 -2.77
C ASP A 642 13.54 6.93 -4.28
N ASP A 643 12.37 6.86 -4.88
CA ASP A 643 12.14 6.61 -6.32
C ASP A 643 12.80 5.31 -6.83
N ASN A 644 13.01 4.32 -5.98
CA ASN A 644 13.81 3.15 -6.28
C ASN A 644 12.96 1.89 -6.44
N ILE A 645 13.13 1.17 -7.56
CA ILE A 645 12.43 -0.11 -7.80
C ILE A 645 12.79 -1.17 -6.75
N LEU A 646 13.95 -1.07 -6.11
CA LEU A 646 14.32 -1.95 -4.99
C LEU A 646 13.36 -1.77 -3.81
N SER A 647 12.90 -0.56 -3.54
CA SER A 647 11.90 -0.28 -2.49
C SER A 647 10.52 -0.84 -2.86
N ILE A 648 10.18 -0.94 -4.17
CA ILE A 648 8.99 -1.68 -4.62
C ILE A 648 9.14 -3.17 -4.28
N SER A 649 10.32 -3.77 -4.47
CA SER A 649 10.55 -5.17 -4.08
C SER A 649 10.38 -5.40 -2.58
N ARG A 650 10.74 -4.41 -1.75
CA ARG A 650 10.48 -4.43 -0.29
C ARG A 650 8.99 -4.36 0.01
N ALA A 651 8.23 -3.50 -0.69
CA ALA A 651 6.78 -3.45 -0.54
C ALA A 651 6.13 -4.81 -0.84
N ILE A 652 6.56 -5.50 -1.89
CA ILE A 652 6.13 -6.86 -2.23
C ILE A 652 6.47 -7.85 -1.11
N LEU A 653 7.68 -7.79 -0.58
CA LEU A 653 8.13 -8.65 0.52
C LEU A 653 7.29 -8.43 1.79
N TYR A 654 6.99 -7.19 2.16
CA TYR A 654 6.11 -6.87 3.29
C TYR A 654 4.68 -7.36 3.06
N GLY A 655 4.15 -7.23 1.85
CA GLY A 655 2.84 -7.76 1.49
C GLY A 655 2.77 -9.28 1.65
N ARG A 656 3.78 -10.02 1.18
CA ARG A 656 3.90 -11.47 1.37
C ARG A 656 4.04 -11.86 2.83
N THR A 657 4.81 -11.09 3.60
CA THR A 657 4.97 -11.29 5.04
C THR A 657 3.63 -11.12 5.77
N THR A 658 2.88 -10.07 5.41
CA THR A 658 1.53 -9.81 5.94
C THR A 658 0.63 -11.02 5.72
N PHE A 659 0.56 -11.53 4.49
CA PHE A 659 -0.25 -12.70 4.16
C PHE A 659 0.17 -13.95 4.95
N LYS A 660 1.46 -14.18 5.10
CA LYS A 660 1.99 -15.30 5.91
C LYS A 660 1.62 -15.16 7.39
N ASN A 661 1.73 -13.97 7.95
CA ASN A 661 1.41 -13.73 9.36
C ASN A 661 -0.08 -13.93 9.64
N ILE A 662 -0.94 -13.51 8.72
CA ILE A 662 -2.39 -13.77 8.77
C ILE A 662 -2.66 -15.29 8.73
N ARG A 663 -2.00 -16.04 7.85
CA ARG A 663 -2.14 -17.51 7.77
C ARG A 663 -1.72 -18.19 9.06
N LYS A 664 -0.61 -17.81 9.70
CA LYS A 664 -0.15 -18.35 10.99
C LYS A 664 -1.20 -18.14 12.09
N PHE A 665 -1.76 -16.93 12.14
CA PHE A 665 -2.83 -16.63 13.09
C PHE A 665 -4.09 -17.46 12.83
N ILE A 666 -4.50 -17.62 11.58
CA ILE A 666 -5.66 -18.44 11.20
C ILE A 666 -5.45 -19.90 11.62
N ILE A 667 -4.25 -20.47 11.42
CA ILE A 667 -3.93 -21.84 11.88
C ILE A 667 -4.12 -21.92 13.39
N PHE A 668 -3.55 -20.99 14.14
CA PHE A 668 -3.64 -20.94 15.60
C PHE A 668 -5.10 -20.87 16.05
N GLN A 669 -5.84 -19.86 15.58
CA GLN A 669 -7.23 -19.59 15.99
C GLN A 669 -8.18 -20.72 15.62
N LEU A 670 -8.14 -21.23 14.38
CA LEU A 670 -9.02 -22.30 13.95
C LEU A 670 -8.72 -23.61 14.66
N THR A 671 -7.48 -23.89 15.04
CA THR A 671 -7.15 -25.05 15.84
C THR A 671 -7.83 -24.99 17.18
N VAL A 672 -7.80 -23.86 17.87
CA VAL A 672 -8.47 -23.67 19.17
C VAL A 672 -9.98 -23.81 19.03
N ASN A 673 -10.58 -23.12 18.07
CA ASN A 673 -12.04 -23.12 17.88
C ASN A 673 -12.58 -24.49 17.49
N ILE A 674 -11.94 -25.20 16.56
CA ILE A 674 -12.36 -26.55 16.15
C ILE A 674 -12.19 -27.54 17.33
N SER A 675 -11.12 -27.44 18.11
CA SER A 675 -10.94 -28.27 19.30
C SER A 675 -12.06 -28.05 20.30
N ALA A 676 -12.44 -26.80 20.56
CA ALA A 676 -13.51 -26.44 21.49
C ALA A 676 -14.87 -26.94 20.99
N ILE A 677 -15.17 -26.78 19.69
CA ILE A 677 -16.42 -27.26 19.07
C ILE A 677 -16.53 -28.79 19.17
N MET A 678 -15.46 -29.51 18.81
CA MET A 678 -15.43 -30.98 18.90
C MET A 678 -15.62 -31.46 20.35
N LEU A 679 -14.97 -30.77 21.29
CA LEU A 679 -15.10 -31.08 22.71
C LEU A 679 -16.53 -30.84 23.23
N ALA A 680 -17.16 -29.74 22.85
CA ALA A 680 -18.54 -29.41 23.16
C ALA A 680 -19.53 -30.44 22.56
N LEU A 681 -19.28 -30.95 21.37
CA LEU A 681 -20.08 -31.97 20.72
C LEU A 681 -20.00 -33.33 21.44
N ILE A 682 -18.82 -33.71 21.91
CA ILE A 682 -18.59 -34.99 22.57
C ILE A 682 -18.97 -34.93 24.06
N GLY A 683 -18.88 -33.76 24.68
CA GLY A 683 -19.11 -33.52 26.11
C GLY A 683 -20.38 -34.17 26.66
N PRO A 684 -21.55 -34.00 26.06
CA PRO A 684 -22.80 -34.62 26.51
C PRO A 684 -22.74 -36.16 26.62
N PHE A 685 -22.02 -36.82 25.72
CA PHE A 685 -21.88 -38.30 25.69
C PHE A 685 -20.93 -38.81 26.75
N ILE A 686 -20.00 -37.99 27.23
CA ILE A 686 -19.06 -38.34 28.27
C ILE A 686 -19.51 -37.86 29.68
N GLY A 687 -20.72 -37.28 29.80
CA GLY A 687 -21.25 -36.77 31.03
C GLY A 687 -20.66 -35.43 31.53
N VAL A 688 -20.02 -34.67 30.63
CA VAL A 688 -19.53 -33.34 30.88
C VAL A 688 -20.09 -32.39 29.81
N PRO A 689 -21.35 -31.95 29.95
CA PRO A 689 -22.05 -31.20 28.88
C PRO A 689 -21.39 -29.92 28.46
N SER A 690 -20.72 -29.20 29.35
CA SER A 690 -20.03 -27.95 29.09
C SER A 690 -18.62 -27.98 29.71
N PRO A 691 -17.63 -28.57 29.02
CA PRO A 691 -16.27 -28.66 29.54
C PRO A 691 -15.61 -27.30 29.69
N ILE A 692 -15.99 -26.34 28.86
CA ILE A 692 -15.52 -24.94 28.85
C ILE A 692 -16.73 -24.03 28.96
N THR A 693 -16.71 -23.08 29.90
CA THR A 693 -17.80 -22.11 30.06
C THR A 693 -17.75 -21.02 28.96
N VAL A 694 -18.89 -20.36 28.75
CA VAL A 694 -18.97 -19.25 27.79
C VAL A 694 -17.94 -18.15 28.07
N LEU A 695 -17.77 -17.80 29.34
CA LEU A 695 -16.81 -16.80 29.81
C LEU A 695 -15.36 -17.21 29.61
N GLN A 696 -15.05 -18.48 29.87
CA GLN A 696 -13.72 -19.01 29.57
C GLN A 696 -13.42 -18.96 28.09
N MET A 697 -14.42 -19.23 27.24
CA MET A 697 -14.24 -19.17 25.79
C MET A 697 -14.14 -17.74 25.27
N LEU A 698 -14.88 -16.81 25.84
CA LEU A 698 -14.72 -15.38 25.54
C LEU A 698 -13.32 -14.87 25.91
N TRP A 699 -12.79 -15.31 27.05
CA TRP A 699 -11.40 -15.01 27.42
C TRP A 699 -10.41 -15.52 26.35
N ILE A 700 -10.60 -16.75 25.86
CA ILE A 700 -9.77 -17.34 24.83
C ILE A 700 -9.89 -16.53 23.53
N ASN A 701 -11.10 -16.37 22.99
CA ASN A 701 -11.31 -15.77 21.67
C ASN A 701 -11.01 -14.27 21.63
N MET A 702 -11.33 -13.53 22.69
CA MET A 702 -11.21 -12.07 22.65
C MET A 702 -9.86 -11.59 23.17
N VAL A 703 -9.37 -12.12 24.27
CA VAL A 703 -8.15 -11.61 24.89
C VAL A 703 -6.93 -12.37 24.38
N MET A 704 -6.95 -13.69 24.48
CA MET A 704 -5.81 -14.52 24.08
C MET A 704 -5.57 -14.45 22.57
N ASP A 705 -6.62 -14.57 21.74
CA ASP A 705 -6.49 -14.53 20.29
C ASP A 705 -6.05 -13.14 19.79
N THR A 706 -6.54 -12.06 20.42
CA THR A 706 -6.08 -10.71 20.12
C THR A 706 -4.59 -10.52 20.43
N LEU A 707 -4.14 -10.99 21.59
CA LEU A 707 -2.73 -10.93 21.98
C LEU A 707 -1.87 -11.82 21.09
N ALA A 708 -2.34 -13.02 20.76
CA ALA A 708 -1.67 -13.91 19.81
C ALA A 708 -1.58 -13.27 18.41
N GLY A 709 -2.66 -12.62 17.95
CA GLY A 709 -2.67 -11.86 16.71
C GLY A 709 -1.60 -10.77 16.69
N LEU A 710 -1.49 -10.01 17.79
CA LEU A 710 -0.44 -9.02 17.96
C LEU A 710 0.96 -9.67 17.92
N ALA A 711 1.17 -10.80 18.60
CA ALA A 711 2.43 -11.54 18.60
C ALA A 711 2.85 -11.98 17.19
N PHE A 712 1.92 -12.51 16.39
CA PHE A 712 2.17 -12.90 15.00
C PHE A 712 2.38 -11.68 14.07
N SER A 713 1.82 -10.51 14.38
CA SER A 713 1.99 -9.30 13.56
C SER A 713 3.43 -8.78 13.52
N TYR A 714 4.23 -9.09 14.54
CA TYR A 714 5.62 -8.65 14.66
C TYR A 714 6.63 -9.57 13.97
N GLU A 715 6.19 -10.66 13.35
CA GLU A 715 7.09 -11.52 12.56
C GLU A 715 7.81 -10.71 11.47
N VAL A 716 9.08 -11.01 11.25
CA VAL A 716 9.96 -10.25 10.36
C VAL A 716 9.83 -10.72 8.91
N PRO A 717 9.97 -9.79 7.94
CA PRO A 717 10.05 -10.13 6.52
C PRO A 717 11.26 -11.03 6.23
N ARG A 718 11.08 -12.01 5.35
CA ARG A 718 12.13 -12.95 4.95
C ARG A 718 12.27 -13.00 3.45
N ILE A 719 13.48 -12.87 2.96
CA ILE A 719 13.81 -12.94 1.54
C ILE A 719 13.36 -14.26 0.89
N GLU A 720 13.28 -15.35 1.65
CA GLU A 720 12.71 -16.62 1.18
C GLU A 720 11.31 -16.48 0.58
N TYR A 721 10.51 -15.56 1.12
CA TYR A 721 9.15 -15.30 0.63
C TYR A 721 9.13 -14.73 -0.80
N MET A 722 10.23 -14.14 -1.26
CA MET A 722 10.38 -13.69 -2.65
C MET A 722 10.62 -14.83 -3.65
N LYS A 723 10.88 -16.04 -3.19
CA LYS A 723 11.04 -17.20 -4.06
C LYS A 723 9.72 -17.93 -4.35
N GLU A 724 8.63 -17.54 -3.68
CA GLU A 724 7.33 -18.13 -3.90
C GLU A 724 6.64 -17.52 -5.13
N PRO A 725 5.88 -18.30 -5.91
CA PRO A 725 5.09 -17.77 -7.00
C PRO A 725 3.97 -16.86 -6.47
N PRO A 726 3.53 -15.88 -7.26
CA PRO A 726 2.40 -15.02 -6.91
C PRO A 726 1.12 -15.83 -6.69
N LYS A 727 0.30 -15.36 -5.76
CA LYS A 727 -0.99 -16.00 -5.45
C LYS A 727 -2.07 -15.51 -6.41
N LYS A 728 -2.92 -16.43 -6.89
CA LYS A 728 -4.08 -16.07 -7.71
C LYS A 728 -5.08 -15.26 -6.90
N LYS A 729 -5.81 -14.35 -7.55
CA LYS A 729 -6.78 -13.46 -6.89
C LYS A 729 -7.82 -14.22 -6.07
N GLU A 730 -8.28 -15.39 -6.55
CA GLU A 730 -9.30 -16.21 -5.93
C GLU A 730 -8.76 -17.38 -5.07
N GLU A 731 -7.44 -17.46 -4.86
CA GLU A 731 -6.86 -18.55 -4.08
C GLU A 731 -7.36 -18.53 -2.62
N ASN A 732 -7.81 -19.67 -2.12
CA ASN A 732 -8.26 -19.80 -0.74
C ASN A 732 -7.14 -19.51 0.25
N ILE A 733 -7.46 -18.84 1.35
CA ILE A 733 -6.50 -18.56 2.43
C ILE A 733 -5.99 -19.87 3.02
N ILE A 734 -6.88 -20.82 3.28
CA ILE A 734 -6.55 -22.14 3.81
C ILE A 734 -6.15 -23.05 2.66
N ASN A 735 -4.87 -23.41 2.62
CA ASN A 735 -4.38 -24.45 1.71
C ASN A 735 -4.45 -25.85 2.34
N LYS A 736 -4.16 -26.89 1.57
CA LYS A 736 -4.20 -28.28 2.04
C LYS A 736 -3.28 -28.56 3.22
N TYR A 737 -2.13 -27.89 3.28
CA TYR A 737 -1.19 -28.03 4.40
C TYR A 737 -1.79 -27.45 5.69
N MET A 738 -2.30 -26.21 5.64
CA MET A 738 -2.97 -25.58 6.78
C MET A 738 -4.16 -26.40 7.27
N PHE A 739 -4.99 -26.90 6.34
CA PHE A 739 -6.12 -27.75 6.70
C PHE A 739 -5.69 -28.99 7.47
N ASN A 740 -4.67 -29.70 6.97
CA ASN A 740 -4.13 -30.87 7.67
C ASN A 740 -3.53 -30.52 9.04
N GLU A 741 -2.85 -29.37 9.14
CA GLU A 741 -2.31 -28.89 10.41
C GLU A 741 -3.42 -28.62 11.41
N ILE A 742 -4.40 -27.84 11.02
CA ILE A 742 -5.55 -27.48 11.87
C ILE A 742 -6.27 -28.75 12.35
N ILE A 743 -6.62 -29.65 11.46
CA ILE A 743 -7.36 -30.88 11.82
C ILE A 743 -6.53 -31.81 12.70
N ALA A 744 -5.28 -32.10 12.34
CA ALA A 744 -4.42 -32.99 13.12
C ALA A 744 -4.19 -32.45 14.54
N THR A 745 -3.91 -31.14 14.65
CA THR A 745 -3.63 -30.52 15.95
C THR A 745 -4.91 -30.40 16.79
N SER A 746 -6.07 -30.12 16.17
CA SER A 746 -7.36 -30.10 16.85
C SER A 746 -7.75 -31.49 17.36
N MET A 747 -7.54 -32.54 16.55
CA MET A 747 -7.79 -33.92 16.99
C MET A 747 -6.89 -34.34 18.13
N TYR A 748 -5.61 -33.97 18.09
CA TYR A 748 -4.69 -34.22 19.19
C TYR A 748 -5.15 -33.53 20.48
N THR A 749 -5.50 -32.23 20.40
CA THR A 749 -6.02 -31.47 21.55
C THR A 749 -7.28 -32.10 22.09
N LEU A 750 -8.20 -32.55 21.23
CA LEU A 750 -9.41 -33.25 21.64
C LEU A 750 -9.09 -34.56 22.39
N ILE A 751 -8.22 -35.39 21.82
CA ILE A 751 -7.87 -36.70 22.42
C ILE A 751 -7.24 -36.48 23.81
N ILE A 752 -6.26 -35.58 23.93
CA ILE A 752 -5.65 -35.27 25.24
C ILE A 752 -6.69 -34.74 26.24
N SER A 753 -7.60 -33.88 25.80
CA SER A 753 -8.68 -33.32 26.59
C SER A 753 -9.64 -34.41 27.12
N LEU A 754 -10.03 -35.35 26.24
CA LEU A 754 -10.90 -36.48 26.62
C LEU A 754 -10.20 -37.45 27.59
N LEU A 755 -8.93 -37.77 27.30
CA LEU A 755 -8.11 -38.59 28.20
C LEU A 755 -7.95 -37.93 29.58
N PHE A 756 -7.70 -36.60 29.60
CA PHE A 756 -7.59 -35.85 30.85
C PHE A 756 -8.88 -35.94 31.71
N LEU A 757 -10.05 -35.80 31.09
CA LEU A 757 -11.33 -35.81 31.76
C LEU A 757 -11.77 -37.20 32.22
N LYS A 758 -11.30 -38.28 31.58
CA LYS A 758 -11.85 -39.66 31.81
C LYS A 758 -10.88 -40.65 32.41
N LEU A 759 -9.55 -40.45 32.22
CA LEU A 759 -8.60 -41.41 32.75
C LEU A 759 -8.59 -41.44 34.32
N PRO A 760 -8.77 -42.60 34.94
CA PRO A 760 -8.75 -42.73 36.42
C PRO A 760 -7.44 -42.21 37.04
N PHE A 761 -6.33 -42.37 36.33
CA PHE A 761 -5.01 -41.93 36.80
C PHE A 761 -4.97 -40.40 37.07
N ILE A 762 -5.72 -39.59 36.28
CA ILE A 762 -5.77 -38.14 36.50
C ILE A 762 -6.32 -37.78 37.90
N LYS A 763 -7.31 -38.55 38.37
CA LYS A 763 -7.91 -38.32 39.68
C LYS A 763 -6.95 -38.57 40.87
N TYR A 764 -5.83 -39.29 40.66
CA TYR A 764 -4.77 -39.43 41.66
C TYR A 764 -3.86 -38.23 41.73
N ILE A 765 -3.75 -37.47 40.63
CA ILE A 765 -2.87 -36.30 40.53
C ILE A 765 -3.63 -35.01 40.78
N VAL A 766 -4.84 -34.91 40.25
CA VAL A 766 -5.71 -33.72 40.27
C VAL A 766 -6.93 -34.03 41.14
N SER A 767 -7.20 -33.22 42.15
CA SER A 767 -8.35 -33.39 42.99
C SER A 767 -9.67 -33.21 42.21
N SER A 768 -10.73 -33.91 42.60
CA SER A 768 -12.03 -33.83 41.92
C SER A 768 -12.56 -32.38 41.82
N ASP A 769 -12.32 -31.60 42.88
CA ASP A 769 -12.75 -30.20 42.98
C ASP A 769 -11.97 -29.25 42.07
N HIS A 770 -10.74 -29.62 41.75
CA HIS A 770 -9.87 -28.83 40.86
C HIS A 770 -9.94 -29.27 39.41
N LEU A 771 -10.63 -30.39 39.09
CA LEU A 771 -10.57 -31.01 37.76
C LEU A 771 -10.94 -30.06 36.63
N MET A 772 -11.99 -29.24 36.77
CA MET A 772 -12.44 -28.32 35.73
C MET A 772 -11.51 -27.12 35.56
N THR A 773 -10.95 -26.62 36.67
CA THR A 773 -9.91 -25.56 36.59
C THR A 773 -8.63 -26.10 35.96
N ALA A 774 -8.22 -27.30 36.30
CA ALA A 774 -7.08 -27.98 35.71
C ALA A 774 -7.29 -28.22 34.22
N PHE A 775 -8.48 -28.65 33.84
CA PHE A 775 -8.87 -28.85 32.45
C PHE A 775 -8.85 -27.53 31.63
N PHE A 776 -9.44 -26.47 32.17
CA PHE A 776 -9.40 -25.13 31.51
C PHE A 776 -7.96 -24.65 31.33
N SER A 777 -7.12 -24.84 32.35
CA SER A 777 -5.70 -24.49 32.31
C SER A 777 -4.94 -25.32 31.27
N LEU A 778 -5.21 -26.62 31.18
CA LEU A 778 -4.64 -27.50 30.16
C LEU A 778 -4.98 -27.03 28.76
N PHE A 779 -6.24 -26.72 28.53
CA PHE A 779 -6.72 -26.30 27.22
C PHE A 779 -6.01 -25.01 26.76
N ILE A 780 -5.85 -24.01 27.65
CA ILE A 780 -5.16 -22.76 27.35
C ILE A 780 -3.67 -22.96 27.13
N PHE A 781 -2.99 -23.72 28.00
CA PHE A 781 -1.56 -23.93 27.83
C PHE A 781 -1.23 -24.76 26.61
N ILE A 782 -2.07 -25.73 26.20
CA ILE A 782 -1.96 -26.39 24.90
C ILE A 782 -2.02 -25.36 23.76
N ALA A 783 -3.00 -24.44 23.80
CA ALA A 783 -3.13 -23.39 22.80
C ALA A 783 -1.90 -22.47 22.78
N VAL A 784 -1.41 -22.04 23.96
CA VAL A 784 -0.22 -21.20 24.10
C VAL A 784 1.02 -21.90 23.51
N PHE A 785 1.27 -23.15 23.82
CA PHE A 785 2.42 -23.89 23.26
C PHE A 785 2.23 -24.20 21.78
N ASN A 786 0.99 -24.41 21.32
CA ASN A 786 0.71 -24.56 19.89
C ASN A 786 0.97 -23.29 19.08
N SER A 787 0.97 -22.11 19.71
CA SER A 787 1.35 -20.87 19.01
C SER A 787 2.79 -20.90 18.46
N PHE A 788 3.71 -21.61 19.15
CA PHE A 788 5.07 -21.84 18.66
C PHE A 788 5.08 -22.73 17.41
N ASN A 789 4.21 -23.74 17.37
CA ASN A 789 4.05 -24.63 16.21
C ASN A 789 3.49 -23.89 14.99
N ALA A 790 2.43 -23.10 15.19
CA ALA A 790 1.78 -22.31 14.13
C ALA A 790 2.70 -21.19 13.59
N ARG A 791 3.65 -20.71 14.40
CA ARG A 791 4.58 -19.64 14.02
C ARG A 791 5.53 -20.04 12.88
N THR A 792 5.94 -21.31 12.81
CA THR A 792 6.91 -21.75 11.82
C THR A 792 6.59 -23.12 11.25
N HIS A 793 6.76 -23.28 9.95
CA HIS A 793 6.65 -24.60 9.30
C HIS A 793 7.93 -25.43 9.40
N ARG A 794 9.01 -24.87 9.96
CA ARG A 794 10.28 -25.55 10.12
C ARG A 794 10.22 -26.56 11.28
N LEU A 795 11.02 -27.61 11.21
CA LEU A 795 11.15 -28.57 12.31
C LEU A 795 11.68 -27.90 13.58
N ASN A 796 12.60 -26.96 13.44
CA ASN A 796 13.06 -26.15 14.55
C ASN A 796 12.04 -25.06 14.89
N ILE A 797 11.25 -25.29 15.95
CA ILE A 797 10.23 -24.36 16.44
C ILE A 797 10.80 -23.03 16.97
N LEU A 798 12.07 -23.04 17.40
CA LEU A 798 12.77 -21.84 17.89
C LEU A 798 13.43 -21.04 16.76
N ALA A 799 13.31 -21.50 15.50
CA ALA A 799 13.86 -20.79 14.37
C ALA A 799 13.38 -19.33 14.35
N HIS A 800 14.34 -18.39 14.29
CA HIS A 800 14.09 -16.95 14.23
C HIS A 800 13.28 -16.34 15.41
N LEU A 801 13.17 -17.06 16.53
CA LEU A 801 12.43 -16.58 17.70
C LEU A 801 13.08 -15.32 18.30
N LYS A 802 14.41 -15.22 18.23
CA LYS A 802 15.17 -14.05 18.73
C LYS A 802 14.85 -12.75 17.97
N GLU A 803 14.38 -12.87 16.73
CA GLU A 803 14.04 -11.72 15.87
C GLU A 803 12.65 -11.14 16.24
N ASN A 804 11.78 -11.94 16.88
CA ASN A 804 10.46 -11.51 17.34
C ASN A 804 10.37 -11.54 18.88
N LYS A 805 11.00 -10.58 19.55
CA LYS A 805 10.97 -10.45 21.00
C LYS A 805 9.56 -10.17 21.54
N VAL A 806 8.71 -9.51 20.75
CA VAL A 806 7.33 -9.19 21.12
C VAL A 806 6.50 -10.44 21.26
N PHE A 807 6.69 -11.44 20.40
CA PHE A 807 6.05 -12.75 20.53
C PHE A 807 6.32 -13.39 21.90
N ILE A 808 7.59 -13.42 22.31
CA ILE A 808 7.99 -14.01 23.61
C ILE A 808 7.33 -13.26 24.76
N LEU A 809 7.38 -11.92 24.74
CA LEU A 809 6.78 -11.08 25.79
C LEU A 809 5.28 -11.31 25.92
N ILE A 810 4.57 -11.39 24.80
CA ILE A 810 3.12 -11.62 24.79
C ILE A 810 2.78 -13.01 25.31
N ILE A 811 3.52 -14.03 24.89
CA ILE A 811 3.29 -15.40 25.37
C ILE A 811 3.52 -15.49 26.90
N ILE A 812 4.59 -14.89 27.41
CA ILE A 812 4.83 -14.81 28.86
C ILE A 812 3.69 -14.06 29.56
N PHE A 813 3.23 -12.95 28.98
CA PHE A 813 2.12 -12.18 29.53
C PHE A 813 0.82 -13.00 29.59
N ILE A 814 0.48 -13.74 28.54
CA ILE A 814 -0.69 -14.64 28.53
C ILE A 814 -0.58 -15.70 29.63
N ILE A 815 0.60 -16.31 29.80
CA ILE A 815 0.85 -17.31 30.86
C ILE A 815 0.66 -16.69 32.25
N ILE A 816 1.21 -15.50 32.49
CA ILE A 816 1.07 -14.80 33.78
C ILE A 816 -0.39 -14.49 34.07
N VAL A 817 -1.13 -13.95 33.10
CA VAL A 817 -2.55 -13.63 33.28
C VAL A 817 -3.36 -14.91 33.54
N GLN A 818 -3.06 -16.01 32.84
CA GLN A 818 -3.72 -17.29 33.08
C GLN A 818 -3.46 -17.81 34.52
N ILE A 819 -2.24 -17.65 35.00
CA ILE A 819 -1.90 -18.03 36.40
C ILE A 819 -2.67 -17.14 37.38
N ILE A 820 -2.77 -15.83 37.11
CA ILE A 820 -3.58 -14.92 37.93
C ILE A 820 -5.05 -15.36 37.95
N ILE A 821 -5.64 -15.71 36.81
CA ILE A 821 -7.03 -16.20 36.74
C ILE A 821 -7.22 -17.46 37.57
N ILE A 822 -6.28 -18.40 37.52
CA ILE A 822 -6.34 -19.64 38.30
C ILE A 822 -6.35 -19.38 39.82
N TYR A 823 -5.50 -18.44 40.28
CA TYR A 823 -5.32 -18.18 41.71
C TYR A 823 -6.16 -17.03 42.27
N SER A 824 -6.81 -16.24 41.42
CA SER A 824 -7.61 -15.06 41.84
C SER A 824 -8.89 -15.44 42.59
N GLY A 825 -9.38 -16.68 42.43
CA GLY A 825 -10.65 -17.11 43.01
C GLY A 825 -11.86 -16.36 42.46
N ILE A 826 -11.72 -15.72 41.32
CA ILE A 826 -12.81 -14.98 40.67
C ILE A 826 -13.90 -15.98 40.26
N THR A 827 -15.06 -15.90 40.89
CA THR A 827 -16.23 -16.78 40.66
C THR A 827 -16.68 -16.73 39.19
N LEU A 828 -16.41 -15.66 38.51
CA LEU A 828 -16.73 -15.43 37.10
C LEU A 828 -16.16 -16.52 36.18
N PHE A 829 -14.92 -16.95 36.38
CA PHE A 829 -14.28 -18.00 35.59
C PHE A 829 -14.52 -19.40 36.18
N GLN A 830 -15.21 -19.52 37.31
CA GLN A 830 -15.46 -20.78 38.03
C GLN A 830 -14.16 -21.54 38.32
N THR A 831 -13.08 -20.80 38.65
CA THR A 831 -11.75 -21.38 38.94
C THR A 831 -11.53 -21.56 40.44
N LYS A 832 -10.81 -22.62 40.81
CA LYS A 832 -10.31 -22.88 42.15
C LYS A 832 -8.77 -22.91 42.11
N PRO A 833 -8.07 -22.36 43.09
CA PRO A 833 -6.61 -22.41 43.14
C PRO A 833 -6.07 -23.84 43.07
N LEU A 834 -5.17 -24.07 42.09
CA LEU A 834 -4.55 -25.38 41.88
C LEU A 834 -3.35 -25.57 42.81
N TYR A 835 -3.10 -26.81 43.22
CA TYR A 835 -1.84 -27.14 43.89
C TYR A 835 -0.66 -27.06 42.91
N ILE A 836 0.51 -26.67 43.37
CA ILE A 836 1.70 -26.52 42.51
C ILE A 836 2.01 -27.81 41.73
N LYS A 837 1.81 -28.98 42.35
CA LYS A 837 2.00 -30.27 41.66
C LYS A 837 1.03 -30.46 40.50
N GLU A 838 -0.24 -30.06 40.66
CA GLU A 838 -1.26 -30.12 39.61
C GLU A 838 -0.87 -29.18 38.46
N LEU A 839 -0.45 -27.96 38.79
CA LEU A 839 -0.05 -26.98 37.78
C LEU A 839 1.18 -27.45 36.95
N ILE A 840 2.19 -27.99 37.63
CA ILE A 840 3.38 -28.54 36.94
C ILE A 840 2.99 -29.71 36.02
N PHE A 841 2.13 -30.62 36.50
CA PHE A 841 1.62 -31.73 35.69
C PHE A 841 0.89 -31.23 34.43
N ILE A 842 0.01 -30.22 34.56
CA ILE A 842 -0.71 -29.60 33.45
C ILE A 842 0.25 -28.97 32.44
N LEU A 843 1.27 -28.23 32.91
CA LEU A 843 2.28 -27.62 32.06
C LEU A 843 3.08 -28.67 31.26
N ILE A 844 3.51 -29.76 31.93
CA ILE A 844 4.24 -30.85 31.26
C ILE A 844 3.34 -31.51 30.19
N LEU A 845 2.09 -31.79 30.55
CA LEU A 845 1.14 -32.41 29.65
C LEU A 845 0.83 -31.48 28.45
N SER A 846 0.72 -30.18 28.67
CA SER A 846 0.47 -29.20 27.62
C SER A 846 1.65 -29.08 26.63
N LEU A 847 2.90 -29.24 27.10
CA LEU A 847 4.09 -29.24 26.26
C LEU A 847 4.11 -30.37 25.23
N SER A 848 3.33 -31.45 25.45
CA SER A 848 3.28 -32.61 24.54
C SER A 848 2.77 -32.28 23.14
N ILE A 849 2.10 -31.13 22.93
CA ILE A 849 1.69 -30.64 21.62
C ILE A 849 2.89 -30.34 20.70
N ILE A 850 4.04 -29.99 21.29
CA ILE A 850 5.26 -29.66 20.52
C ILE A 850 5.87 -30.91 19.84
N PRO A 851 6.18 -32.00 20.56
CA PRO A 851 6.68 -33.21 19.90
C PRO A 851 5.64 -33.84 18.96
N PHE A 852 4.35 -33.72 19.24
CA PHE A 852 3.29 -34.17 18.32
C PHE A 852 3.39 -33.43 16.98
N ASP A 853 3.43 -32.09 17.00
CA ASP A 853 3.51 -31.31 15.78
C ASP A 853 4.86 -31.48 15.06
N PHE A 854 5.95 -31.66 15.81
CA PHE A 854 7.24 -32.03 15.20
C PHE A 854 7.11 -33.32 14.39
N LEU A 855 6.47 -34.37 14.95
CA LEU A 855 6.24 -35.63 14.24
C LEU A 855 5.35 -35.42 12.99
N ARG A 856 4.27 -34.64 13.12
CA ARG A 856 3.40 -34.26 12.00
C ARG A 856 4.19 -33.59 10.89
N LYS A 857 5.01 -32.58 11.23
CA LYS A 857 5.88 -31.86 10.26
C LYS A 857 6.89 -32.81 9.60
N TYR A 858 7.51 -33.68 10.37
CA TYR A 858 8.45 -34.65 9.87
C TYR A 858 7.82 -35.62 8.86
N ILE A 859 6.65 -36.20 9.21
CA ILE A 859 5.89 -37.09 8.32
C ILE A 859 5.46 -36.35 7.05
N SER A 860 4.94 -35.12 7.22
CA SER A 860 4.52 -34.29 6.11
C SER A 860 5.67 -34.00 5.13
N LYS A 861 6.86 -33.69 5.66
CA LYS A 861 8.06 -33.46 4.86
C LYS A 861 8.50 -34.72 4.10
N LYS A 862 8.43 -35.87 4.74
CA LYS A 862 8.83 -37.15 4.15
C LYS A 862 7.87 -37.60 3.03
N LEU A 863 6.58 -37.35 3.18
CA LEU A 863 5.55 -37.80 2.23
C LEU A 863 5.39 -36.89 1.01
N ARG A 864 5.67 -35.61 1.13
CA ARG A 864 5.32 -34.59 0.12
C ARG A 864 6.51 -33.76 -0.38
N GLY A 865 7.74 -34.04 0.11
CA GLY A 865 8.90 -33.20 -0.18
C GLY A 865 8.93 -31.89 0.63
N ASP A 866 10.00 -31.09 0.46
CA ASP A 866 10.07 -29.77 1.09
C ASP A 866 8.91 -28.91 0.56
N PHE A 867 7.99 -28.57 1.45
CA PHE A 867 6.96 -27.62 1.11
C PHE A 867 7.63 -26.26 0.85
N GLY A 868 7.58 -25.81 -0.39
CA GLY A 868 7.74 -24.40 -0.66
C GLY A 868 6.81 -23.65 0.29
N VAL A 869 7.37 -22.82 1.05
CA VAL A 869 6.81 -22.08 2.19
C VAL A 869 5.52 -21.35 1.85
#